data_a5b14a8e72fa017370cd780961c7c8c9
#
_entry.id   a5b14a8e72fa017370cd780961c7c8c9
#
_cell.length_a   1.000
_cell.length_b   1.000
_cell.length_c   1.000
_cell.angle_alpha   90.00
_cell.angle_beta   90.00
_cell.angle_gamma   90.00
#
_symmetry.space_group_name_H-M   'P 1'
#
loop_
_entity.id
_entity.type
_entity.pdbx_description
1 polymer ?
#
loop_
_entity_poly.entity_id
_entity_poly.type
_entity_poly.pdbx_seq_one_letter_code
_entity_poly.pdbx_strand_id
1 'polypeptide(L)'
;MTASGAHHASGARSIAADALSGFTNTGDHVSVTVLTQQDLHSAKEVGAPPHLGNLPYPPDRAFVGRDVQLTQLQKLFRPHEGVEQTRSHVVHGMGGIGKSTLAVHYAHRNREHYGLIWWINADSPAQIDASLAALTAHLHPQWAAGVGVEARAAWASVWLQWHPGWLLIFDNVDEPRDAEPYLGGLTGGHHLLTSRRAHGWSSARAVGLDVLDDTSAADLLHELACDGSPDRHSPQYADARALATALGNLPLALHQTGAYLRQTGATLVSFYNDLGLMLDEAASGIDPERTIARVWNVTLAAVEEQSDAAITLLYALAWLSPDDCPRGLLAPLCPDGRTLNKALGVLSTYNLVHLTGPAVRIHRLLQLTLRRTPDPAGLSLTSLPTARGRAEATRVLRHALHPEGAASPAPQATWDLCLPHLLVLVSTVPDGYDDTAALPLYLDAAERLHEQRLDDAALPLWEGITREYEATFPPDTPEALHARHRMAAALMASEESHRALSLLDGVVADRTRLLGADHPDTLESLHDLGCCHIYEGDVPSGEAMLARAAQGRERVLGRSHPQTLKSRGYLATCYAMQQRPDKAVSLLEQVVAESAHVQGPDHLDTLECRDLLATCLGVTSRIDEAVRLREDLVADCERALGGDDPHTLSARTSLSGYYSLAGRTQDAIALQERVVRDHERVFGTVHPDTVTARITLADEYRDGGQKEAAVTLLEVAVADCVRHLGTDHPHTLRARTRLAACLVEADREAEAVRLGEELVADYERVFGADHHQSLESRSGLADVYRKAGSLEKAISLHEQVVAHRTRVLGVTDFFTLMAKSHLALAYFEAQRFDDVVDIGESVTAALGDAHLATSFLRYALTFSYAELGNMDEAIAQGGQALADFEHIQGADHPDVLLLRRLLSDCYWEAGQKENAIELMEQLLADSERVLGPDHPDTVQVREDLREREV
;
A
#
# COMPACT_ATOMS: atom_id res chain seq x y z
N MET A 1 -41.58 7.37 -31.98
CA MET A 1 -40.57 6.62 -32.75
C MET A 1 -39.26 7.28 -32.49
N THR A 2 -38.30 6.46 -32.07
CA THR A 2 -36.87 6.69 -31.76
C THR A 2 -36.54 7.20 -30.36
N ALA A 3 -36.53 6.26 -29.43
CA ALA A 3 -35.77 6.32 -28.19
C ALA A 3 -35.39 4.89 -27.82
N SER A 4 -34.37 4.34 -28.46
CA SER A 4 -33.82 3.01 -28.09
C SER A 4 -32.37 2.79 -28.47
N GLY A 5 -31.58 3.87 -28.58
CA GLY A 5 -30.15 3.79 -28.95
C GLY A 5 -29.14 4.17 -27.89
N ALA A 6 -29.56 4.68 -26.72
CA ALA A 6 -28.65 5.26 -25.73
C ALA A 6 -28.32 4.32 -24.55
N HIS A 7 -29.05 3.26 -24.34
CA HIS A 7 -28.86 2.39 -23.18
C HIS A 7 -27.82 1.25 -23.35
N HIS A 8 -27.35 0.97 -24.59
CA HIS A 8 -26.31 -0.05 -24.78
C HIS A 8 -24.86 0.45 -24.69
N ALA A 9 -24.65 1.77 -24.73
CA ALA A 9 -23.30 2.33 -24.62
C ALA A 9 -22.82 2.53 -23.18
N SER A 10 -23.77 2.71 -22.23
CA SER A 10 -23.43 2.86 -20.80
C SER A 10 -23.07 1.53 -20.12
N GLY A 11 -23.73 0.42 -20.53
CA GLY A 11 -23.45 -0.90 -19.99
C GLY A 11 -22.06 -1.44 -20.36
N ALA A 12 -21.61 -1.17 -21.60
CA ALA A 12 -20.28 -1.61 -22.03
C ALA A 12 -19.12 -0.81 -21.40
N ARG A 13 -19.37 0.47 -21.02
CA ARG A 13 -18.38 1.28 -20.32
C ARG A 13 -18.26 0.94 -18.84
N SER A 14 -19.36 0.60 -18.16
CA SER A 14 -19.33 0.15 -16.77
C SER A 14 -18.69 -1.23 -16.64
N ILE A 15 -18.96 -2.15 -17.58
CA ILE A 15 -18.34 -3.49 -17.59
C ILE A 15 -16.83 -3.42 -17.88
N ALA A 16 -16.37 -2.47 -18.69
CA ALA A 16 -14.95 -2.26 -18.91
C ALA A 16 -14.25 -1.63 -17.70
N ALA A 17 -14.93 -0.75 -16.97
CA ALA A 17 -14.41 -0.19 -15.71
C ALA A 17 -14.36 -1.25 -14.60
N ASP A 18 -15.40 -2.07 -14.47
CA ASP A 18 -15.43 -3.20 -13.55
C ASP A 18 -14.40 -4.27 -13.90
N ALA A 19 -14.10 -4.47 -15.19
CA ALA A 19 -13.06 -5.39 -15.64
C ALA A 19 -11.63 -4.88 -15.37
N LEU A 20 -11.42 -3.58 -15.35
CA LEU A 20 -10.12 -2.97 -15.02
C LEU A 20 -9.85 -2.95 -13.51
N SER A 21 -10.89 -2.91 -12.67
CA SER A 21 -10.76 -2.80 -11.23
C SER A 21 -10.33 -4.08 -10.52
N GLY A 22 -10.08 -5.16 -11.24
CA GLY A 22 -9.95 -6.51 -10.67
C GLY A 22 -8.54 -6.97 -10.28
N PHE A 23 -7.44 -6.35 -10.71
CA PHE A 23 -6.25 -7.18 -10.83
C PHE A 23 -4.89 -6.51 -10.81
N THR A 24 -4.46 -6.09 -9.66
CA THR A 24 -3.05 -6.20 -9.26
C THR A 24 -3.01 -6.09 -7.76
N ASN A 25 -2.90 -7.20 -7.07
CA ASN A 25 -2.58 -7.17 -5.65
C ASN A 25 -1.27 -7.90 -5.45
N THR A 26 -0.28 -7.13 -5.11
CA THR A 26 0.92 -7.64 -4.48
C THR A 26 0.92 -7.01 -3.10
N GLY A 27 0.34 -7.65 -2.08
CA GLY A 27 0.31 -7.11 -0.72
C GLY A 27 1.58 -6.32 -0.44
N ASP A 28 1.46 -5.10 0.00
CA ASP A 28 2.51 -4.11 0.27
C ASP A 28 3.24 -3.49 -0.95
N HIS A 29 3.00 -3.94 -2.19
CA HIS A 29 3.64 -3.39 -3.39
C HIS A 29 2.63 -3.20 -4.51
N VAL A 30 2.16 -2.00 -4.71
CA VAL A 30 1.28 -1.66 -5.83
C VAL A 30 2.06 -0.96 -6.91
N SER A 31 2.55 -1.70 -7.88
CA SER A 31 2.86 -1.12 -9.17
C SER A 31 1.63 -1.29 -10.06
N VAL A 32 1.13 -0.21 -10.58
CA VAL A 32 -0.08 -0.22 -11.38
C VAL A 32 0.26 -0.08 -12.83
N THR A 33 -0.08 -1.07 -13.59
CA THR A 33 0.07 -1.05 -15.03
C THR A 33 -1.27 -0.81 -15.71
N VAL A 34 -1.29 0.19 -16.56
CA VAL A 34 -2.46 0.57 -17.35
C VAL A 34 -2.49 -0.24 -18.63
N LEU A 35 -3.58 -0.97 -18.81
CA LEU A 35 -3.92 -1.55 -20.07
C LEU A 35 -4.63 -0.49 -20.94
N THR A 36 -4.13 -0.27 -22.15
CA THR A 36 -4.80 0.61 -23.10
C THR A 36 -6.13 0.01 -23.57
N GLN A 37 -7.02 0.82 -24.13
CA GLN A 37 -8.26 0.30 -24.74
C GLN A 37 -8.00 -0.75 -25.82
N GLN A 38 -6.85 -0.68 -26.48
CA GLN A 38 -6.40 -1.66 -27.44
C GLN A 38 -5.95 -2.97 -26.77
N ASP A 39 -5.30 -2.87 -25.60
CA ASP A 39 -4.87 -4.04 -24.81
C ASP A 39 -6.08 -4.79 -24.25
N LEU A 40 -7.10 -4.07 -23.76
CA LEU A 40 -8.36 -4.64 -23.31
C LEU A 40 -9.12 -5.34 -24.45
N HIS A 41 -9.11 -4.74 -25.63
CA HIS A 41 -9.70 -5.37 -26.83
C HIS A 41 -8.94 -6.64 -27.18
N SER A 42 -7.61 -6.62 -27.10
CA SER A 42 -6.78 -7.80 -27.37
C SER A 42 -7.03 -8.91 -26.34
N ALA A 43 -7.21 -8.60 -25.07
CA ALA A 43 -7.52 -9.59 -24.03
C ALA A 43 -8.83 -10.34 -24.30
N LYS A 44 -9.81 -9.69 -24.91
CA LYS A 44 -11.06 -10.33 -25.31
C LYS A 44 -10.95 -11.21 -26.57
N GLU A 45 -10.08 -10.84 -27.51
CA GLU A 45 -9.98 -11.50 -28.83
C GLU A 45 -8.95 -12.62 -28.88
N VAL A 46 -7.94 -12.57 -27.97
CA VAL A 46 -6.89 -13.61 -27.94
C VAL A 46 -7.47 -14.91 -27.39
N GLY A 47 -7.58 -15.93 -28.24
CA GLY A 47 -8.00 -17.26 -27.80
C GLY A 47 -6.85 -18.06 -27.20
N ALA A 48 -7.14 -18.88 -26.18
CA ALA A 48 -6.18 -19.84 -25.66
C ALA A 48 -6.08 -21.08 -26.56
N PRO A 49 -4.88 -21.66 -26.70
CA PRO A 49 -4.75 -23.02 -27.23
C PRO A 49 -5.57 -24.02 -26.38
N PRO A 50 -6.16 -25.05 -26.97
CA PRO A 50 -6.91 -26.04 -26.22
C PRO A 50 -6.06 -26.67 -25.10
N HIS A 51 -6.61 -26.76 -23.89
CA HIS A 51 -5.96 -27.34 -22.71
C HIS A 51 -4.59 -26.71 -22.36
N LEU A 52 -4.47 -25.40 -22.49
CA LEU A 52 -3.29 -24.64 -22.03
C LEU A 52 -3.07 -24.89 -20.52
N GLY A 53 -1.82 -25.07 -20.12
CA GLY A 53 -1.46 -25.21 -18.73
C GLY A 53 0.03 -25.24 -18.49
N ASN A 54 0.41 -24.86 -17.26
CA ASN A 54 1.80 -24.77 -16.78
C ASN A 54 2.03 -25.64 -15.53
N LEU A 55 1.35 -26.79 -15.41
CA LEU A 55 1.52 -27.65 -14.23
C LEU A 55 2.99 -27.96 -13.99
N PRO A 56 3.47 -27.89 -12.74
CA PRO A 56 4.91 -27.94 -12.40
C PRO A 56 5.57 -29.28 -12.70
N TYR A 57 4.81 -30.37 -12.69
CA TYR A 57 5.31 -31.72 -13.00
C TYR A 57 4.15 -32.62 -13.46
N PRO A 58 4.46 -33.74 -14.17
CA PRO A 58 3.45 -34.73 -14.49
C PRO A 58 2.95 -35.44 -13.24
N PRO A 59 1.76 -36.07 -13.27
CA PRO A 59 1.25 -36.81 -12.12
C PRO A 59 2.22 -37.93 -11.75
N ASP A 60 2.48 -38.03 -10.45
CA ASP A 60 3.34 -39.10 -9.92
C ASP A 60 2.68 -40.48 -10.14
N ARG A 61 3.45 -41.45 -10.62
CA ARG A 61 2.97 -42.83 -10.79
C ARG A 61 2.73 -43.51 -9.44
N ALA A 62 3.52 -43.13 -8.42
CA ALA A 62 3.43 -43.68 -7.07
C ALA A 62 2.49 -42.87 -6.17
N PHE A 63 1.35 -42.40 -6.69
CA PHE A 63 0.35 -41.65 -5.93
C PHE A 63 -0.70 -42.59 -5.34
N VAL A 64 -0.64 -42.78 -4.00
CA VAL A 64 -1.52 -43.71 -3.27
C VAL A 64 -2.20 -43.06 -2.07
N GLY A 65 -3.32 -43.64 -1.63
CA GLY A 65 -3.98 -43.26 -0.37
C GLY A 65 -4.73 -41.94 -0.35
N ARG A 66 -5.02 -41.33 -1.50
CA ARG A 66 -5.69 -39.98 -1.60
C ARG A 66 -6.97 -39.98 -2.42
N ASP A 67 -7.52 -41.12 -2.77
CA ASP A 67 -8.72 -41.22 -3.60
C ASP A 67 -9.97 -40.62 -2.96
N VAL A 68 -10.06 -40.68 -1.63
CA VAL A 68 -11.15 -40.06 -0.86
C VAL A 68 -11.12 -38.54 -1.02
N GLN A 69 -9.95 -37.94 -0.85
CA GLN A 69 -9.77 -36.48 -0.97
C GLN A 69 -9.95 -36.01 -2.41
N LEU A 70 -9.45 -36.74 -3.40
CA LEU A 70 -9.71 -36.46 -4.82
C LEU A 70 -11.20 -36.49 -5.15
N THR A 71 -11.90 -37.52 -4.66
CA THR A 71 -13.36 -37.65 -4.85
C THR A 71 -14.11 -36.52 -4.14
N GLN A 72 -13.65 -36.10 -2.97
CA GLN A 72 -14.21 -34.97 -2.24
C GLN A 72 -14.05 -33.68 -3.05
N LEU A 73 -12.84 -33.38 -3.54
CA LEU A 73 -12.59 -32.21 -4.41
C LEU A 73 -13.45 -32.24 -5.68
N GLN A 74 -13.57 -33.41 -6.34
CA GLN A 74 -14.45 -33.56 -7.50
C GLN A 74 -15.91 -33.24 -7.18
N LYS A 75 -16.42 -33.65 -6.03
CA LYS A 75 -17.79 -33.33 -5.61
C LYS A 75 -17.98 -31.84 -5.31
N LEU A 76 -16.97 -31.20 -4.72
CA LEU A 76 -17.02 -29.80 -4.34
C LEU A 76 -17.02 -28.87 -5.56
N PHE A 77 -16.31 -29.25 -6.63
CA PHE A 77 -16.24 -28.48 -7.87
C PHE A 77 -17.31 -28.86 -8.91
N ARG A 78 -18.14 -29.88 -8.67
CA ARG A 78 -19.25 -30.22 -9.60
C ARG A 78 -20.29 -29.10 -9.62
N PRO A 79 -20.76 -28.66 -10.81
CA PRO A 79 -21.86 -27.72 -10.91
C PRO A 79 -23.13 -28.33 -10.28
N HIS A 80 -23.82 -27.58 -9.43
CA HIS A 80 -25.24 -27.85 -9.13
C HIS A 80 -26.07 -27.24 -10.25
N GLU A 81 -27.11 -27.92 -10.68
CA GLU A 81 -27.99 -27.50 -11.77
C GLU A 81 -28.44 -26.06 -11.58
N GLY A 82 -28.04 -25.16 -12.46
CA GLY A 82 -28.63 -23.84 -12.69
C GLY A 82 -27.82 -22.62 -12.27
N VAL A 83 -26.61 -22.72 -11.69
CA VAL A 83 -25.79 -21.52 -11.38
C VAL A 83 -24.31 -21.81 -11.65
N GLU A 84 -23.74 -21.13 -12.64
CA GLU A 84 -22.29 -20.98 -12.82
C GLU A 84 -21.75 -20.06 -11.72
N GLN A 85 -21.37 -20.60 -10.58
CA GLN A 85 -20.70 -19.86 -9.53
C GLN A 85 -19.22 -20.26 -9.47
N THR A 86 -18.35 -19.26 -9.41
CA THR A 86 -16.94 -19.43 -9.05
C THR A 86 -16.83 -20.14 -7.72
N ARG A 87 -15.97 -21.14 -7.61
CA ARG A 87 -15.79 -21.92 -6.39
C ARG A 87 -14.34 -21.95 -6.00
N SER A 88 -14.09 -21.64 -4.74
CA SER A 88 -12.76 -21.63 -4.17
C SER A 88 -12.68 -22.67 -3.07
N HIS A 89 -11.67 -23.55 -3.12
CA HIS A 89 -11.41 -24.57 -2.12
C HIS A 89 -9.94 -24.58 -1.73
N VAL A 90 -9.67 -24.65 -0.43
CA VAL A 90 -8.31 -24.72 0.11
C VAL A 90 -8.03 -26.10 0.70
N VAL A 91 -6.96 -26.71 0.23
CA VAL A 91 -6.38 -27.90 0.83
C VAL A 91 -5.35 -27.47 1.87
N HIS A 92 -5.62 -27.78 3.15
CA HIS A 92 -4.72 -27.38 4.21
C HIS A 92 -4.13 -28.58 4.98
N GLY A 93 -2.99 -28.37 5.62
CA GLY A 93 -2.30 -29.38 6.40
C GLY A 93 -0.81 -29.09 6.52
N MET A 94 -0.08 -29.91 7.26
CA MET A 94 1.34 -29.74 7.52
C MET A 94 2.21 -29.70 6.26
N GLY A 95 3.44 -29.16 6.39
CA GLY A 95 4.45 -29.20 5.34
C GLY A 95 4.84 -30.63 4.95
N GLY A 96 5.03 -30.90 3.67
CA GLY A 96 5.44 -32.24 3.18
C GLY A 96 4.35 -33.31 3.15
N ILE A 97 3.09 -32.98 3.46
CA ILE A 97 1.96 -33.93 3.52
C ILE A 97 1.36 -34.28 2.14
N GLY A 98 1.81 -33.59 1.08
CA GLY A 98 1.37 -33.87 -0.29
C GLY A 98 0.21 -32.97 -0.80
N LYS A 99 0.01 -31.74 -0.26
CA LYS A 99 -1.02 -30.80 -0.72
C LYS A 99 -0.89 -30.46 -2.20
N SER A 100 0.29 -29.99 -2.60
CA SER A 100 0.61 -29.63 -3.98
C SER A 100 0.51 -30.84 -4.93
N THR A 101 0.94 -32.00 -4.49
CA THR A 101 0.81 -33.27 -5.22
C THR A 101 -0.65 -33.63 -5.46
N LEU A 102 -1.51 -33.48 -4.43
CA LEU A 102 -2.95 -33.69 -4.56
C LEU A 102 -3.58 -32.73 -5.58
N ALA A 103 -3.18 -31.44 -5.56
CA ALA A 103 -3.65 -30.43 -6.50
C ALA A 103 -3.26 -30.77 -7.94
N VAL A 104 -2.01 -31.20 -8.18
CA VAL A 104 -1.53 -31.65 -9.49
C VAL A 104 -2.33 -32.86 -9.99
N HIS A 105 -2.53 -33.85 -9.14
CA HIS A 105 -3.32 -35.05 -9.49
C HIS A 105 -4.79 -34.72 -9.75
N TYR A 106 -5.39 -33.81 -8.99
CA TYR A 106 -6.73 -33.31 -9.27
C TYR A 106 -6.80 -32.64 -10.65
N ALA A 107 -5.85 -31.76 -10.95
CA ALA A 107 -5.77 -31.04 -12.22
C ALA A 107 -5.65 -32.00 -13.43
N HIS A 108 -4.76 -32.99 -13.32
CA HIS A 108 -4.57 -33.98 -14.38
C HIS A 108 -5.81 -34.86 -14.62
N ARG A 109 -6.47 -35.32 -13.53
CA ARG A 109 -7.69 -36.16 -13.63
C ARG A 109 -8.88 -35.41 -14.22
N ASN A 110 -8.92 -34.10 -14.09
CA ASN A 110 -10.04 -33.26 -14.51
C ASN A 110 -9.70 -32.35 -15.70
N ARG A 111 -8.58 -32.62 -16.40
CA ARG A 111 -8.08 -31.77 -17.49
C ARG A 111 -9.10 -31.52 -18.61
N GLU A 112 -9.93 -32.50 -18.93
CA GLU A 112 -10.94 -32.37 -19.97
C GLU A 112 -12.12 -31.44 -19.63
N HIS A 113 -12.25 -31.08 -18.32
CA HIS A 113 -13.30 -30.18 -17.83
C HIS A 113 -12.92 -28.70 -17.87
N TYR A 114 -11.64 -28.41 -18.14
CA TYR A 114 -11.12 -27.05 -18.10
C TYR A 114 -10.44 -26.68 -19.42
N GLY A 115 -10.75 -25.49 -19.94
CA GLY A 115 -10.07 -24.92 -21.10
C GLY A 115 -8.64 -24.46 -20.78
N LEU A 116 -8.41 -24.03 -19.55
CA LEU A 116 -7.13 -23.60 -19.02
C LEU A 116 -6.92 -24.18 -17.63
N ILE A 117 -5.71 -24.67 -17.35
CA ILE A 117 -5.27 -25.03 -16.00
C ILE A 117 -3.97 -24.28 -15.74
N TRP A 118 -3.99 -23.34 -14.77
CA TRP A 118 -2.82 -22.50 -14.53
C TRP A 118 -2.36 -22.61 -13.08
N TRP A 119 -1.07 -22.91 -12.93
CA TRP A 119 -0.40 -22.99 -11.65
C TRP A 119 0.15 -21.63 -11.28
N ILE A 120 -0.14 -21.18 -10.06
CA ILE A 120 0.23 -19.90 -9.50
C ILE A 120 1.01 -20.14 -8.21
N ASN A 121 2.24 -19.68 -8.14
CA ASN A 121 2.97 -19.63 -6.88
C ASN A 121 2.37 -18.52 -6.04
N ALA A 122 1.86 -18.85 -4.87
CA ALA A 122 1.09 -17.93 -4.04
C ALA A 122 1.73 -17.66 -2.68
N ASP A 123 3.05 -17.66 -2.64
CA ASP A 123 3.84 -17.39 -1.44
C ASP A 123 3.80 -15.93 -1.01
N SER A 124 3.60 -15.06 -1.97
CA SER A 124 3.43 -13.63 -1.81
C SER A 124 2.64 -13.09 -2.99
N PRO A 125 2.01 -11.92 -2.84
CA PRO A 125 1.32 -11.24 -3.93
C PRO A 125 2.19 -11.05 -5.17
N ALA A 126 3.45 -10.66 -5.00
CA ALA A 126 4.39 -10.50 -6.12
C ALA A 126 4.61 -11.80 -6.92
N GLN A 127 4.59 -12.95 -6.26
CA GLN A 127 4.68 -14.26 -6.93
C GLN A 127 3.39 -14.62 -7.67
N ILE A 128 2.23 -14.22 -7.14
CA ILE A 128 0.94 -14.38 -7.81
C ILE A 128 0.94 -13.58 -9.12
N ASP A 129 1.34 -12.32 -9.07
CA ASP A 129 1.41 -11.46 -10.26
C ASP A 129 2.44 -11.96 -11.26
N ALA A 130 3.60 -12.41 -10.85
CA ALA A 130 4.60 -13.01 -11.74
C ALA A 130 4.03 -14.26 -12.45
N SER A 131 3.26 -15.07 -11.74
CA SER A 131 2.61 -16.26 -12.30
C SER A 131 1.50 -15.93 -13.30
N LEU A 132 0.73 -14.86 -13.05
CA LEU A 132 -0.27 -14.32 -13.97
C LEU A 132 0.39 -13.67 -15.19
N ALA A 133 1.47 -12.91 -14.99
CA ALA A 133 2.25 -12.32 -16.07
C ALA A 133 2.84 -13.38 -17.01
N ALA A 134 3.20 -14.56 -16.49
CA ALA A 134 3.64 -15.68 -17.29
C ALA A 134 2.50 -16.24 -18.18
N LEU A 135 1.25 -16.21 -17.72
CA LEU A 135 0.10 -16.57 -18.56
C LEU A 135 -0.01 -15.64 -19.77
N THR A 136 0.13 -14.33 -19.57
CA THR A 136 0.14 -13.35 -20.67
C THR A 136 1.28 -13.61 -21.65
N ALA A 137 2.47 -13.94 -21.16
CA ALA A 137 3.60 -14.25 -22.02
C ALA A 137 3.35 -15.48 -22.91
N HIS A 138 2.52 -16.41 -22.46
CA HIS A 138 2.09 -17.57 -23.28
C HIS A 138 0.98 -17.21 -24.26
N LEU A 139 0.03 -16.35 -23.86
CA LEU A 139 -1.13 -16.01 -24.68
C LEU A 139 -0.82 -14.90 -25.69
N HIS A 140 0.00 -13.92 -25.31
CA HIS A 140 0.32 -12.75 -26.13
C HIS A 140 1.81 -12.38 -26.08
N PRO A 141 2.71 -13.28 -26.57
CA PRO A 141 4.17 -13.15 -26.36
C PRO A 141 4.77 -11.88 -26.97
N GLN A 142 4.25 -11.40 -28.10
CA GLN A 142 4.78 -10.18 -28.76
C GLN A 142 4.52 -8.92 -27.94
N TRP A 143 3.34 -8.81 -27.37
CA TRP A 143 3.00 -7.68 -26.50
C TRP A 143 3.70 -7.79 -25.15
N ALA A 144 3.71 -8.97 -24.55
CA ALA A 144 4.34 -9.23 -23.26
C ALA A 144 5.84 -8.91 -23.22
N ALA A 145 6.53 -8.97 -24.36
CA ALA A 145 7.96 -8.65 -24.44
C ALA A 145 8.28 -7.15 -24.24
N GLY A 146 7.30 -6.28 -24.41
CA GLY A 146 7.47 -4.83 -24.34
C GLY A 146 6.93 -4.18 -23.05
N VAL A 147 6.36 -4.97 -22.12
CA VAL A 147 5.65 -4.43 -20.95
C VAL A 147 6.07 -5.12 -19.67
N GLY A 148 5.98 -4.41 -18.53
CA GLY A 148 6.34 -4.89 -17.20
C GLY A 148 5.48 -6.06 -16.70
N VAL A 149 5.87 -6.64 -15.56
CA VAL A 149 5.20 -7.80 -14.94
C VAL A 149 3.75 -7.48 -14.61
N GLU A 150 3.52 -6.30 -14.06
CA GLU A 150 2.22 -5.85 -13.59
C GLU A 150 1.22 -5.68 -14.75
N ALA A 151 1.66 -5.09 -15.88
CA ALA A 151 0.82 -5.00 -17.09
C ALA A 151 0.39 -6.36 -17.58
N ARG A 152 1.33 -7.27 -17.57
CA ARG A 152 1.08 -8.65 -17.98
C ARG A 152 0.12 -9.35 -17.03
N ALA A 153 0.28 -9.17 -15.70
CA ALA A 153 -0.62 -9.74 -14.70
C ALA A 153 -2.04 -9.16 -14.82
N ALA A 154 -2.16 -7.85 -14.98
CA ALA A 154 -3.44 -7.17 -15.20
C ALA A 154 -4.13 -7.66 -16.47
N TRP A 155 -3.39 -7.79 -17.58
CA TRP A 155 -3.91 -8.30 -18.84
C TRP A 155 -4.40 -9.75 -18.69
N ALA A 156 -3.64 -10.63 -18.04
CA ALA A 156 -4.04 -12.02 -17.78
C ALA A 156 -5.35 -12.09 -17.02
N SER A 157 -5.51 -11.23 -16.07
CA SER A 157 -6.68 -11.16 -15.21
C SER A 157 -7.94 -10.72 -15.98
N VAL A 158 -7.81 -9.68 -16.80
CA VAL A 158 -8.88 -9.29 -17.74
C VAL A 158 -9.20 -10.42 -18.71
N TRP A 159 -8.18 -11.11 -19.22
CA TRP A 159 -8.36 -12.23 -20.11
C TRP A 159 -9.16 -13.38 -19.45
N LEU A 160 -8.84 -13.71 -18.19
CA LEU A 160 -9.53 -14.75 -17.41
C LEU A 160 -11.01 -14.43 -17.17
N GLN A 161 -11.38 -13.15 -17.07
CA GLN A 161 -12.79 -12.73 -16.95
C GLN A 161 -13.58 -12.93 -18.24
N TRP A 162 -12.94 -12.71 -19.40
CA TRP A 162 -13.59 -12.90 -20.69
C TRP A 162 -13.63 -14.35 -21.16
N HIS A 163 -12.79 -15.23 -20.60
CA HIS A 163 -12.63 -16.62 -21.02
C HIS A 163 -12.91 -17.58 -19.86
N PRO A 164 -14.18 -17.86 -19.54
CA PRO A 164 -14.53 -18.73 -18.43
C PRO A 164 -14.13 -20.20 -18.65
N GLY A 165 -14.21 -21.01 -17.61
CA GLY A 165 -13.92 -22.46 -17.68
C GLY A 165 -12.47 -22.83 -17.39
N TRP A 166 -11.79 -22.06 -16.55
CA TRP A 166 -10.42 -22.30 -16.11
C TRP A 166 -10.37 -22.90 -14.68
N LEU A 167 -9.24 -23.52 -14.36
CA LEU A 167 -8.81 -23.90 -13.03
C LEU A 167 -7.51 -23.15 -12.69
N LEU A 168 -7.54 -22.29 -11.69
CA LEU A 168 -6.35 -21.66 -11.11
C LEU A 168 -5.95 -22.41 -9.85
N ILE A 169 -4.68 -22.77 -9.74
CA ILE A 169 -4.13 -23.48 -8.59
C ILE A 169 -3.15 -22.53 -7.90
N PHE A 170 -3.54 -22.00 -6.76
CA PHE A 170 -2.71 -21.17 -5.90
C PHE A 170 -1.95 -22.08 -4.93
N ASP A 171 -0.69 -22.31 -5.20
CA ASP A 171 0.12 -23.19 -4.37
C ASP A 171 0.88 -22.44 -3.30
N ASN A 172 0.81 -22.96 -2.07
CA ASN A 172 1.53 -22.50 -0.90
C ASN A 172 1.13 -21.10 -0.42
N VAL A 173 -0.14 -20.83 -0.30
CA VAL A 173 -0.63 -19.58 0.30
C VAL A 173 -0.29 -19.58 1.80
N ASP A 174 0.60 -18.67 2.21
CA ASP A 174 0.98 -18.54 3.62
C ASP A 174 -0.05 -17.69 4.39
N GLU A 175 -0.46 -16.55 3.84
CA GLU A 175 -1.49 -15.69 4.43
C GLU A 175 -2.75 -15.67 3.54
N PRO A 176 -3.92 -16.00 4.07
CA PRO A 176 -5.17 -15.96 3.30
C PRO A 176 -5.46 -14.62 2.63
N ARG A 177 -5.15 -13.51 3.32
CA ARG A 177 -5.33 -12.15 2.81
C ARG A 177 -4.61 -11.89 1.48
N ASP A 178 -3.50 -12.58 1.21
CA ASP A 178 -2.70 -12.40 0.00
C ASP A 178 -3.36 -12.99 -1.25
N ALA A 179 -4.15 -14.05 -1.08
CA ALA A 179 -4.88 -14.70 -2.16
C ALA A 179 -6.34 -14.21 -2.31
N GLU A 180 -6.97 -13.75 -1.23
CA GLU A 180 -8.40 -13.37 -1.22
C GLU A 180 -8.80 -12.35 -2.29
N PRO A 181 -8.00 -11.30 -2.61
CA PRO A 181 -8.32 -10.35 -3.66
C PRO A 181 -8.52 -11.03 -5.02
N TYR A 182 -7.67 -12.01 -5.34
CA TYR A 182 -7.77 -12.76 -6.59
C TYR A 182 -8.99 -13.70 -6.61
N LEU A 183 -9.34 -14.26 -5.44
CA LEU A 183 -10.52 -15.14 -5.31
C LEU A 183 -11.84 -14.40 -5.53
N GLY A 184 -11.92 -13.15 -5.08
CA GLY A 184 -13.09 -12.30 -5.28
C GLY A 184 -13.17 -11.68 -6.68
N GLY A 185 -12.03 -11.41 -7.29
CA GLY A 185 -11.93 -10.72 -8.58
C GLY A 185 -12.01 -11.63 -9.80
N LEU A 186 -11.48 -12.86 -9.73
CA LEU A 186 -11.50 -13.82 -10.84
C LEU A 186 -12.76 -14.67 -10.80
N THR A 187 -13.74 -14.31 -11.62
CA THR A 187 -15.00 -15.04 -11.75
C THR A 187 -15.06 -15.76 -13.10
N GLY A 188 -15.72 -16.90 -13.16
CA GLY A 188 -15.85 -17.69 -14.39
C GLY A 188 -15.07 -19.00 -14.39
N GLY A 189 -14.41 -19.38 -13.29
CA GLY A 189 -13.69 -20.64 -13.15
C GLY A 189 -13.62 -21.13 -11.71
N HIS A 190 -12.64 -21.98 -11.43
CA HIS A 190 -12.45 -22.59 -10.13
C HIS A 190 -11.07 -22.26 -9.55
N HIS A 191 -11.00 -22.02 -8.22
CA HIS A 191 -9.75 -21.84 -7.50
C HIS A 191 -9.49 -23.03 -6.58
N LEU A 192 -8.33 -23.64 -6.72
CA LEU A 192 -7.82 -24.65 -5.81
C LEU A 192 -6.58 -24.10 -5.12
N LEU A 193 -6.64 -23.95 -3.82
CA LEU A 193 -5.54 -23.39 -3.03
C LEU A 193 -4.88 -24.46 -2.19
N THR A 194 -3.58 -24.32 -1.93
CA THR A 194 -2.87 -25.09 -0.92
C THR A 194 -2.30 -24.17 0.13
N SER A 195 -2.46 -24.52 1.41
CA SER A 195 -1.99 -23.70 2.53
C SER A 195 -1.60 -24.56 3.74
N ARG A 196 -0.82 -24.00 4.66
CA ARG A 196 -0.61 -24.59 5.98
C ARG A 196 -1.72 -24.21 6.95
N ARG A 197 -2.47 -23.13 6.71
CA ARG A 197 -3.51 -22.58 7.57
C ARG A 197 -4.87 -23.19 7.27
N ALA A 198 -5.55 -23.62 8.35
CA ALA A 198 -6.91 -24.12 8.28
C ALA A 198 -7.98 -23.01 8.37
N HIS A 199 -7.61 -21.86 8.93
CA HIS A 199 -8.51 -20.76 9.29
C HIS A 199 -8.09 -19.45 8.61
N GLY A 200 -8.99 -18.47 8.62
CA GLY A 200 -8.75 -17.14 8.00
C GLY A 200 -9.27 -17.03 6.56
N TRP A 201 -10.01 -18.02 6.05
CA TRP A 201 -10.56 -18.04 4.70
C TRP A 201 -12.00 -17.53 4.70
N SER A 202 -12.24 -16.37 4.07
CA SER A 202 -13.59 -15.79 3.93
C SER A 202 -14.30 -16.32 2.66
N SER A 203 -13.54 -16.59 1.60
CA SER A 203 -14.05 -16.91 0.25
C SER A 203 -13.83 -18.36 -0.15
N ALA A 204 -13.09 -19.17 0.61
CA ALA A 204 -12.75 -20.55 0.26
C ALA A 204 -13.17 -21.56 1.33
N ARG A 205 -13.62 -22.77 0.92
CA ARG A 205 -13.93 -23.86 1.84
C ARG A 205 -12.69 -24.72 2.07
N ALA A 206 -12.41 -25.00 3.35
CA ALA A 206 -11.25 -25.75 3.78
C ALA A 206 -11.45 -27.28 3.68
N VAL A 207 -10.45 -27.98 3.15
CA VAL A 207 -10.34 -29.45 3.08
C VAL A 207 -9.05 -29.85 3.78
N GLY A 208 -9.15 -30.50 4.93
CA GLY A 208 -8.00 -30.98 5.70
C GLY A 208 -7.30 -32.19 5.07
N LEU A 209 -5.97 -32.18 5.10
CA LEU A 209 -5.14 -33.28 4.65
C LEU A 209 -4.26 -33.79 5.80
N ASP A 210 -4.38 -35.06 6.15
CA ASP A 210 -3.60 -35.73 7.17
C ASP A 210 -2.47 -36.59 6.57
N VAL A 211 -1.60 -37.16 7.39
CA VAL A 211 -0.60 -38.14 6.96
C VAL A 211 -1.26 -39.35 6.27
N LEU A 212 -0.51 -40.14 5.53
CA LEU A 212 -1.04 -41.37 4.94
C LEU A 212 -1.42 -42.38 6.03
N ASP A 213 -2.40 -43.23 5.76
CA ASP A 213 -2.63 -44.39 6.58
C ASP A 213 -1.48 -45.39 6.44
N ASP A 214 -1.30 -46.27 7.43
CA ASP A 214 -0.18 -47.20 7.51
C ASP A 214 -0.03 -48.08 6.26
N THR A 215 -1.16 -48.49 5.68
CA THR A 215 -1.17 -49.33 4.50
C THR A 215 -0.74 -48.56 3.24
N SER A 216 -1.31 -47.40 3.05
CA SER A 216 -0.95 -46.53 1.91
C SER A 216 0.51 -46.04 2.01
N ALA A 217 1.02 -45.76 3.21
CA ALA A 217 2.41 -45.37 3.43
C ALA A 217 3.38 -46.51 3.12
N ALA A 218 3.05 -47.74 3.56
CA ALA A 218 3.84 -48.94 3.26
C ALA A 218 3.81 -49.31 1.76
N ASP A 219 2.66 -49.20 1.12
CA ASP A 219 2.51 -49.40 -0.35
C ASP A 219 3.37 -48.39 -1.11
N LEU A 220 3.30 -47.13 -0.75
CA LEU A 220 4.11 -46.06 -1.36
C LEU A 220 5.62 -46.33 -1.22
N LEU A 221 6.10 -46.58 -0.01
CA LEU A 221 7.52 -46.82 0.25
C LEU A 221 8.01 -48.08 -0.48
N HIS A 222 7.21 -49.14 -0.49
CA HIS A 222 7.56 -50.36 -1.21
C HIS A 222 7.65 -50.14 -2.74
N GLU A 223 6.71 -49.38 -3.31
CA GLU A 223 6.73 -49.04 -4.75
C GLU A 223 7.94 -48.18 -5.10
N LEU A 224 8.32 -47.24 -4.21
CA LEU A 224 9.47 -46.35 -4.39
C LEU A 224 10.82 -47.05 -4.18
N ALA A 225 10.92 -48.05 -3.33
CA ALA A 225 12.20 -48.67 -2.91
C ALA A 225 12.45 -50.06 -3.59
N CYS A 226 11.40 -50.78 -3.98
CA CYS A 226 11.49 -52.13 -4.46
C CYS A 226 10.95 -52.28 -5.88
N ASP A 227 11.51 -53.19 -6.65
CA ASP A 227 10.98 -53.54 -7.98
C ASP A 227 9.83 -54.53 -7.87
N GLY A 228 8.65 -54.18 -8.34
CA GLY A 228 7.49 -55.04 -8.40
C GLY A 228 6.28 -54.61 -7.57
N SER A 229 5.12 -55.24 -7.80
CA SER A 229 3.91 -54.97 -7.03
C SER A 229 4.04 -55.40 -5.57
N PRO A 230 3.53 -54.67 -4.57
CA PRO A 230 3.70 -54.99 -3.19
C PRO A 230 2.98 -56.30 -2.80
N ASP A 231 3.74 -57.31 -2.42
CA ASP A 231 3.21 -58.47 -1.73
C ASP A 231 3.11 -58.20 -0.23
N ARG A 232 1.89 -57.87 0.18
CA ARG A 232 1.59 -57.48 1.58
C ARG A 232 1.89 -58.54 2.62
N HIS A 233 2.20 -59.75 2.20
CA HIS A 233 2.60 -60.86 3.10
C HIS A 233 4.10 -61.11 3.10
N SER A 234 4.86 -60.41 2.32
CA SER A 234 6.33 -60.56 2.25
C SER A 234 7.04 -59.90 3.46
N PRO A 235 8.20 -60.43 3.90
CA PRO A 235 9.02 -59.81 4.90
C PRO A 235 9.45 -58.40 4.53
N GLN A 236 9.76 -58.15 3.27
CA GLN A 236 10.11 -56.83 2.75
C GLN A 236 8.99 -55.78 2.89
N TYR A 237 7.73 -56.23 2.78
CA TYR A 237 6.60 -55.32 3.02
C TYR A 237 6.42 -55.02 4.52
N ALA A 238 6.73 -55.98 5.38
CA ALA A 238 6.75 -55.75 6.85
C ALA A 238 7.83 -54.73 7.23
N ASP A 239 9.03 -54.79 6.60
CA ASP A 239 10.12 -53.85 6.79
C ASP A 239 9.73 -52.46 6.24
N ALA A 240 9.10 -52.39 5.06
CA ALA A 240 8.60 -51.15 4.48
C ALA A 240 7.55 -50.49 5.39
N ARG A 241 6.65 -51.27 5.98
CA ARG A 241 5.63 -50.77 6.93
C ARG A 241 6.26 -50.23 8.20
N ALA A 242 7.23 -50.97 8.79
CA ALA A 242 7.94 -50.54 9.98
C ALA A 242 8.69 -49.22 9.75
N LEU A 243 9.40 -49.11 8.60
CA LEU A 243 10.10 -47.91 8.24
C LEU A 243 9.14 -46.72 7.92
N ALA A 244 8.04 -46.98 7.23
CA ALA A 244 7.03 -45.94 6.96
C ALA A 244 6.43 -45.36 8.24
N THR A 245 6.12 -46.23 9.21
CA THR A 245 5.65 -45.81 10.53
C THR A 245 6.70 -44.99 11.29
N ALA A 246 7.98 -45.39 11.24
CA ALA A 246 9.09 -44.63 11.84
C ALA A 246 9.31 -43.27 11.16
N LEU A 247 8.97 -43.14 9.88
CA LEU A 247 8.97 -41.87 9.12
C LEU A 247 7.68 -41.03 9.33
N GLY A 248 6.79 -41.44 10.25
CA GLY A 248 5.55 -40.75 10.56
C GLY A 248 4.52 -40.78 9.43
N ASN A 249 4.60 -41.72 8.51
CA ASN A 249 3.75 -41.85 7.31
C ASN A 249 3.68 -40.56 6.45
N LEU A 250 4.75 -39.78 6.49
CA LEU A 250 4.86 -38.50 5.78
C LEU A 250 5.25 -38.73 4.33
N PRO A 251 4.44 -38.36 3.33
CA PRO A 251 4.72 -38.59 1.91
C PRO A 251 6.12 -38.10 1.47
N LEU A 252 6.51 -36.92 1.90
CA LEU A 252 7.82 -36.34 1.53
C LEU A 252 8.98 -37.20 2.07
N ALA A 253 8.91 -37.66 3.33
CA ALA A 253 9.92 -38.51 3.93
C ALA A 253 9.99 -39.88 3.22
N LEU A 254 8.83 -40.45 2.85
CA LEU A 254 8.76 -41.70 2.10
C LEU A 254 9.37 -41.59 0.71
N HIS A 255 9.08 -40.50 -0.04
CA HIS A 255 9.67 -40.25 -1.37
C HIS A 255 11.18 -40.04 -1.29
N GLN A 256 11.67 -39.29 -0.32
CA GLN A 256 13.11 -39.08 -0.11
C GLN A 256 13.83 -40.41 0.22
N THR A 257 13.25 -41.18 1.15
CA THR A 257 13.80 -42.49 1.52
C THR A 257 13.80 -43.48 0.36
N GLY A 258 12.69 -43.52 -0.40
CA GLY A 258 12.62 -44.37 -1.58
C GLY A 258 13.62 -44.03 -2.66
N ALA A 259 13.83 -42.72 -2.93
CA ALA A 259 14.86 -42.24 -3.85
C ALA A 259 16.28 -42.62 -3.40
N TYR A 260 16.58 -42.42 -2.11
CA TYR A 260 17.84 -42.82 -1.51
C TYR A 260 18.12 -44.32 -1.65
N LEU A 261 17.17 -45.19 -1.23
CA LEU A 261 17.28 -46.63 -1.30
C LEU A 261 17.52 -47.11 -2.75
N ARG A 262 16.82 -46.56 -3.71
CA ARG A 262 16.98 -46.89 -5.13
C ARG A 262 18.35 -46.49 -5.69
N GLN A 263 18.88 -45.35 -5.28
CA GLN A 263 20.18 -44.84 -5.76
C GLN A 263 21.37 -45.56 -5.14
N THR A 264 21.27 -45.88 -3.85
CA THR A 264 22.40 -46.48 -3.09
C THR A 264 22.38 -48.02 -3.13
N GLY A 265 21.21 -48.62 -3.43
CA GLY A 265 21.02 -50.06 -3.30
C GLY A 265 20.98 -50.53 -1.85
N ALA A 266 20.85 -49.61 -0.89
CA ALA A 266 20.69 -49.95 0.53
C ALA A 266 19.37 -50.68 0.78
N THR A 267 19.36 -51.56 1.81
CA THR A 267 18.14 -52.27 2.20
C THR A 267 17.26 -51.41 3.13
N LEU A 268 15.96 -51.65 3.14
CA LEU A 268 15.00 -51.04 4.07
C LEU A 268 15.46 -51.17 5.54
N VAL A 269 15.98 -52.36 5.91
CA VAL A 269 16.48 -52.67 7.27
C VAL A 269 17.76 -51.86 7.57
N SER A 270 18.71 -51.80 6.64
CA SER A 270 19.92 -51.00 6.82
C SER A 270 19.60 -49.54 7.07
N PHE A 271 18.72 -48.99 6.26
CA PHE A 271 18.29 -47.57 6.43
C PHE A 271 17.52 -47.34 7.74
N TYR A 272 16.67 -48.31 8.13
CA TYR A 272 15.97 -48.25 9.41
C TYR A 272 16.93 -48.25 10.61
N ASN A 273 18.01 -49.04 10.54
CA ASN A 273 19.04 -49.10 11.59
C ASN A 273 19.86 -47.81 11.63
N ASP A 274 20.23 -47.27 10.49
CA ASP A 274 20.93 -45.99 10.39
C ASP A 274 20.08 -44.84 10.94
N LEU A 275 18.74 -44.85 10.67
CA LEU A 275 17.78 -43.92 11.26
C LEU A 275 17.62 -44.17 12.78
N GLY A 276 17.65 -45.40 13.21
CA GLY A 276 17.47 -45.82 14.60
C GLY A 276 18.62 -45.39 15.53
N LEU A 277 19.84 -45.40 15.05
CA LEU A 277 20.99 -44.86 15.77
C LEU A 277 20.84 -43.35 16.09
N MET A 278 20.01 -42.66 15.29
CA MET A 278 19.67 -41.26 15.48
C MET A 278 18.34 -41.05 16.28
N LEU A 279 17.53 -42.13 16.49
CA LEU A 279 16.22 -42.05 17.14
C LEU A 279 16.26 -42.32 18.66
N ASP A 280 17.33 -42.96 19.19
CA ASP A 280 17.37 -43.39 20.61
C ASP A 280 17.42 -42.22 21.62
N GLU A 281 17.54 -40.98 21.21
CA GLU A 281 17.56 -39.80 22.09
C GLU A 281 16.23 -39.07 22.26
N ALA A 282 15.15 -39.48 21.60
CA ALA A 282 13.86 -38.79 21.67
C ALA A 282 12.69 -39.67 22.07
N ALA A 283 12.59 -39.97 23.32
CA ALA A 283 11.35 -40.47 23.93
C ALA A 283 10.32 -39.35 24.05
N SER A 284 9.20 -39.50 23.32
CA SER A 284 7.92 -38.76 23.38
C SER A 284 7.63 -37.74 22.27
N GLY A 285 6.91 -38.20 21.25
CA GLY A 285 6.27 -37.36 20.23
C GLY A 285 7.06 -37.32 18.91
N ILE A 286 6.45 -37.87 17.85
CA ILE A 286 7.01 -37.78 16.49
C ILE A 286 6.89 -36.30 16.02
N ASP A 287 8.02 -35.61 16.02
CA ASP A 287 8.11 -34.29 15.38
C ASP A 287 8.39 -34.49 13.87
N PRO A 288 7.43 -34.18 12.96
CA PRO A 288 7.59 -34.44 11.55
C PRO A 288 8.76 -33.70 10.92
N GLU A 289 9.06 -32.48 11.38
CA GLU A 289 10.17 -31.65 10.83
C GLU A 289 11.53 -32.31 11.18
N ARG A 290 11.67 -32.85 12.39
CA ARG A 290 12.89 -33.57 12.80
C ARG A 290 13.08 -34.87 12.02
N THR A 291 12.00 -35.59 11.76
CA THR A 291 12.03 -36.83 10.97
C THR A 291 12.51 -36.59 9.54
N ILE A 292 11.98 -35.55 8.90
CA ILE A 292 12.38 -35.16 7.54
C ILE A 292 13.85 -34.69 7.50
N ALA A 293 14.29 -33.90 8.49
CA ALA A 293 15.65 -33.43 8.59
C ALA A 293 16.66 -34.59 8.69
N ARG A 294 16.33 -35.67 9.40
CA ARG A 294 17.18 -36.87 9.50
C ARG A 294 17.31 -37.61 8.18
N VAL A 295 16.21 -37.76 7.44
CA VAL A 295 16.23 -38.35 6.10
C VAL A 295 17.10 -37.54 5.15
N TRP A 296 17.01 -36.22 5.22
CA TRP A 296 17.89 -35.36 4.41
C TRP A 296 19.36 -35.48 4.79
N ASN A 297 19.73 -35.66 6.09
CA ASN A 297 21.10 -35.87 6.51
C ASN A 297 21.76 -37.05 5.80
N VAL A 298 21.07 -38.17 5.80
CA VAL A 298 21.56 -39.38 5.11
C VAL A 298 21.69 -39.15 3.60
N THR A 299 20.70 -38.48 3.02
CA THR A 299 20.70 -38.18 1.58
C THR A 299 21.80 -37.20 1.18
N LEU A 300 22.04 -36.15 2.00
CA LEU A 300 23.08 -35.16 1.73
C LEU A 300 24.47 -35.73 1.81
N ALA A 301 24.74 -36.64 2.76
CA ALA A 301 26.03 -37.33 2.85
C ALA A 301 26.32 -38.15 1.56
N ALA A 302 25.30 -38.84 1.01
CA ALA A 302 25.45 -39.58 -0.23
C ALA A 302 25.64 -38.68 -1.46
N VAL A 303 25.01 -37.50 -1.48
CA VAL A 303 25.20 -36.50 -2.53
C VAL A 303 26.58 -35.89 -2.47
N GLU A 304 27.08 -35.60 -1.26
CA GLU A 304 28.44 -35.05 -1.05
C GLU A 304 29.52 -36.01 -1.56
N GLU A 305 29.42 -37.30 -1.27
CA GLU A 305 30.31 -38.33 -1.80
C GLU A 305 30.32 -38.39 -3.34
N GLN A 306 29.19 -38.05 -3.96
CA GLN A 306 28.97 -38.16 -5.41
C GLN A 306 29.34 -36.90 -6.17
N SER A 307 29.14 -35.70 -5.59
CA SER A 307 29.35 -34.42 -6.27
C SER A 307 29.42 -33.22 -5.35
N ASP A 308 30.61 -32.68 -5.09
CA ASP A 308 30.83 -31.43 -4.36
C ASP A 308 30.09 -30.24 -5.00
N ALA A 309 30.03 -30.23 -6.35
CA ALA A 309 29.29 -29.19 -7.06
C ALA A 309 27.79 -29.23 -6.75
N ALA A 310 27.19 -30.41 -6.59
CA ALA A 310 25.79 -30.56 -6.26
C ALA A 310 25.48 -29.98 -4.86
N ILE A 311 26.33 -30.27 -3.89
CA ILE A 311 26.21 -29.71 -2.54
C ILE A 311 26.36 -28.19 -2.56
N THR A 312 27.34 -27.63 -3.28
CA THR A 312 27.53 -26.18 -3.40
C THR A 312 26.29 -25.49 -3.99
N LEU A 313 25.72 -26.06 -5.06
CA LEU A 313 24.47 -25.56 -5.66
C LEU A 313 23.29 -25.62 -4.70
N LEU A 314 23.15 -26.70 -3.97
CA LEU A 314 22.05 -26.89 -3.03
C LEU A 314 22.10 -25.86 -1.88
N TYR A 315 23.30 -25.64 -1.33
CA TYR A 315 23.47 -24.64 -0.28
C TYR A 315 23.26 -23.21 -0.79
N ALA A 316 23.66 -22.87 -2.01
CA ALA A 316 23.35 -21.57 -2.62
C ALA A 316 21.84 -21.41 -2.84
N LEU A 317 21.16 -22.44 -3.38
CA LEU A 317 19.72 -22.47 -3.56
C LEU A 317 18.92 -22.31 -2.23
N ALA A 318 19.51 -22.70 -1.11
CA ALA A 318 18.88 -22.52 0.19
C ALA A 318 18.65 -21.04 0.55
N TRP A 319 19.41 -20.12 -0.02
CA TRP A 319 19.35 -18.67 0.27
C TRP A 319 18.72 -17.83 -0.86
N LEU A 320 18.30 -18.45 -1.95
CA LEU A 320 17.61 -17.83 -3.04
C LEU A 320 16.10 -18.08 -2.94
N SER A 321 15.31 -17.42 -3.77
CA SER A 321 13.87 -17.74 -3.88
C SER A 321 13.69 -19.23 -4.19
N PRO A 322 12.76 -19.92 -3.52
CA PRO A 322 12.57 -21.38 -3.67
C PRO A 322 12.08 -21.77 -5.05
N ASP A 323 11.41 -20.86 -5.74
CA ASP A 323 10.75 -21.11 -7.01
C ASP A 323 11.48 -20.40 -8.15
N ASP A 324 11.40 -21.04 -9.34
CA ASP A 324 11.82 -20.51 -10.63
C ASP A 324 13.23 -19.90 -10.70
N CYS A 325 14.19 -20.38 -9.87
CA CYS A 325 15.57 -19.97 -9.97
C CYS A 325 16.16 -20.37 -11.34
N PRO A 326 16.56 -19.41 -12.20
CA PRO A 326 17.06 -19.74 -13.52
C PRO A 326 18.36 -20.55 -13.44
N ARG A 327 18.49 -21.62 -14.23
CA ARG A 327 19.74 -22.42 -14.28
C ARG A 327 20.95 -21.58 -14.65
N GLY A 328 20.75 -20.59 -15.55
CA GLY A 328 21.80 -19.66 -15.95
C GLY A 328 22.37 -18.84 -14.79
N LEU A 329 21.52 -18.49 -13.81
CA LEU A 329 21.93 -17.77 -12.60
C LEU A 329 22.96 -18.57 -11.77
N LEU A 330 22.83 -19.90 -11.73
CA LEU A 330 23.70 -20.80 -10.99
C LEU A 330 25.00 -21.13 -11.73
N ALA A 331 25.17 -20.74 -13.00
CA ALA A 331 26.33 -21.07 -13.83
C ALA A 331 27.67 -20.66 -13.20
N PRO A 332 27.81 -19.50 -12.52
CA PRO A 332 29.07 -19.09 -11.87
C PRO A 332 29.56 -20.03 -10.77
N LEU A 333 28.72 -20.93 -10.26
CA LEU A 333 29.08 -21.89 -9.22
C LEU A 333 29.76 -23.15 -9.78
N CYS A 334 29.77 -23.32 -11.09
CA CYS A 334 30.34 -24.47 -11.75
C CYS A 334 31.38 -24.06 -12.79
N PRO A 335 32.45 -24.87 -13.05
CA PRO A 335 33.46 -24.53 -14.02
C PRO A 335 32.94 -24.52 -15.46
N ASP A 336 31.89 -25.26 -15.75
CA ASP A 336 31.24 -25.33 -17.06
C ASP A 336 29.80 -25.81 -16.99
N GLY A 337 29.05 -25.61 -18.06
CA GLY A 337 27.60 -25.99 -18.12
C GLY A 337 27.38 -27.52 -18.06
N ARG A 338 28.36 -28.34 -18.38
CA ARG A 338 28.25 -29.82 -18.27
C ARG A 338 28.28 -30.21 -16.80
N THR A 339 29.19 -29.63 -16.02
CA THR A 339 29.28 -29.84 -14.57
C THR A 339 28.03 -29.36 -13.85
N LEU A 340 27.47 -28.18 -14.24
CA LEU A 340 26.20 -27.67 -13.72
C LEU A 340 25.06 -28.67 -13.98
N ASN A 341 24.90 -29.11 -15.22
CA ASN A 341 23.82 -30.04 -15.57
C ASN A 341 23.96 -31.40 -14.85
N LYS A 342 25.20 -31.90 -14.70
CA LYS A 342 25.49 -33.14 -13.94
C LYS A 342 25.10 -32.96 -12.47
N ALA A 343 25.52 -31.86 -11.85
CA ALA A 343 25.22 -31.56 -10.45
C ALA A 343 23.71 -31.40 -10.19
N LEU A 344 23.02 -30.65 -11.05
CA LEU A 344 21.54 -30.51 -10.98
C LEU A 344 20.84 -31.87 -11.21
N GLY A 345 21.39 -32.71 -12.10
CA GLY A 345 20.89 -34.07 -12.32
C GLY A 345 21.00 -34.93 -11.06
N VAL A 346 22.13 -34.88 -10.34
CA VAL A 346 22.32 -35.56 -9.05
C VAL A 346 21.25 -35.09 -8.05
N LEU A 347 21.14 -33.78 -7.84
CA LEU A 347 20.14 -33.21 -6.92
C LEU A 347 18.69 -33.62 -7.26
N SER A 348 18.36 -33.63 -8.54
CA SER A 348 17.03 -34.05 -9.01
C SER A 348 16.78 -35.55 -8.80
N THR A 349 17.80 -36.39 -8.98
CA THR A 349 17.69 -37.83 -8.78
C THR A 349 17.40 -38.20 -7.33
N TYR A 350 17.95 -37.43 -6.39
CA TYR A 350 17.66 -37.58 -4.96
C TYR A 350 16.42 -36.78 -4.51
N ASN A 351 15.59 -36.23 -5.41
CA ASN A 351 14.41 -35.42 -5.13
C ASN A 351 14.67 -34.21 -4.22
N LEU A 352 15.88 -33.65 -4.22
CA LEU A 352 16.22 -32.46 -3.46
C LEU A 352 15.84 -31.15 -4.21
N VAL A 353 15.81 -31.21 -5.54
CA VAL A 353 15.35 -30.13 -6.42
C VAL A 353 14.47 -30.66 -7.54
N HIS A 354 13.58 -29.82 -8.03
CA HIS A 354 12.79 -30.05 -9.24
C HIS A 354 13.32 -29.20 -10.38
N LEU A 355 13.51 -29.83 -11.55
CA LEU A 355 13.97 -29.17 -12.77
C LEU A 355 12.79 -28.93 -13.71
N THR A 356 12.41 -27.65 -13.89
CA THR A 356 11.33 -27.23 -14.80
C THR A 356 11.94 -26.48 -15.99
N GLY A 357 12.36 -27.23 -17.04
CA GLY A 357 12.95 -26.61 -18.23
C GLY A 357 14.14 -25.69 -17.87
N PRO A 358 14.00 -24.35 -17.98
CA PRO A 358 15.10 -23.41 -17.70
C PRO A 358 15.32 -23.12 -16.21
N ALA A 359 14.42 -23.54 -15.33
CA ALA A 359 14.45 -23.16 -13.90
C ALA A 359 14.68 -24.36 -12.98
N VAL A 360 15.08 -24.02 -11.73
CA VAL A 360 15.30 -24.94 -10.62
C VAL A 360 14.40 -24.54 -9.47
N ARG A 361 13.71 -25.50 -8.88
CA ARG A 361 12.90 -25.29 -7.66
C ARG A 361 13.44 -26.15 -6.52
N ILE A 362 13.41 -25.61 -5.32
CA ILE A 362 13.81 -26.32 -4.11
C ILE A 362 12.65 -26.30 -3.11
N HIS A 363 12.46 -27.41 -2.39
CA HIS A 363 11.40 -27.45 -1.38
C HIS A 363 11.74 -26.52 -0.20
N ARG A 364 10.81 -25.67 0.22
CA ARG A 364 11.01 -24.67 1.29
C ARG A 364 11.41 -25.26 2.62
N LEU A 365 10.82 -26.41 2.99
CA LEU A 365 11.21 -27.08 4.23
C LEU A 365 12.68 -27.52 4.18
N LEU A 366 13.19 -27.95 3.02
CA LEU A 366 14.62 -28.25 2.82
C LEU A 366 15.46 -26.97 2.95
N GLN A 367 15.04 -25.86 2.36
CA GLN A 367 15.71 -24.56 2.54
C GLN A 367 15.80 -24.17 4.02
N LEU A 368 14.68 -24.22 4.74
CA LEU A 368 14.64 -23.92 6.18
C LEU A 368 15.60 -24.80 6.97
N THR A 369 15.64 -26.10 6.66
CA THR A 369 16.55 -27.05 7.31
C THR A 369 18.02 -26.73 7.00
N LEU A 370 18.34 -26.39 5.77
CA LEU A 370 19.70 -26.04 5.34
C LEU A 370 20.19 -24.69 5.91
N ARG A 371 19.27 -23.76 6.22
CA ARG A 371 19.58 -22.46 6.82
C ARG A 371 19.77 -22.51 8.34
N ARG A 372 19.24 -23.55 9.04
CA ARG A 372 19.38 -23.67 10.49
C ARG A 372 20.85 -23.86 10.85
N THR A 373 21.36 -23.06 11.79
CA THR A 373 22.65 -23.28 12.45
C THR A 373 22.64 -24.65 13.17
N PRO A 374 23.78 -25.32 13.31
CA PRO A 374 23.85 -26.61 14.01
C PRO A 374 23.23 -26.50 15.41
N ASP A 375 22.23 -27.34 15.72
CA ASP A 375 21.69 -27.51 17.06
C ASP A 375 22.83 -27.98 17.99
N PRO A 376 22.98 -27.43 19.20
CA PRO A 376 23.95 -27.89 20.20
C PRO A 376 23.85 -29.41 20.52
N ALA A 377 22.73 -30.05 20.15
CA ALA A 377 22.50 -31.49 20.30
C ALA A 377 23.15 -32.37 19.19
N GLY A 378 24.02 -31.85 18.34
CA GLY A 378 24.87 -32.67 17.44
C GLY A 378 24.20 -33.09 16.12
N LEU A 379 23.05 -32.58 15.76
CA LEU A 379 22.39 -32.78 14.45
C LEU A 379 22.95 -31.84 13.37
N SER A 380 24.27 -31.79 13.23
CA SER A 380 24.91 -31.02 12.14
C SER A 380 24.71 -31.72 10.81
N LEU A 381 23.94 -31.09 9.91
CA LEU A 381 23.91 -31.40 8.50
C LEU A 381 25.26 -30.94 7.91
N THR A 382 26.17 -31.83 7.69
CA THR A 382 27.47 -31.65 7.00
C THR A 382 28.40 -30.54 7.52
N SER A 383 29.67 -30.65 7.20
CA SER A 383 30.77 -29.78 7.63
C SER A 383 30.87 -28.43 6.89
N LEU A 384 29.90 -28.09 6.00
CA LEU A 384 29.89 -26.81 5.28
C LEU A 384 29.12 -25.77 6.09
N PRO A 385 29.72 -24.66 6.54
CA PRO A 385 29.01 -23.63 7.27
C PRO A 385 27.88 -23.06 6.43
N THR A 386 26.73 -22.80 7.06
CA THR A 386 25.59 -22.05 6.47
C THR A 386 26.04 -20.74 5.81
N ALA A 387 27.07 -20.12 6.37
CA ALA A 387 27.78 -18.97 5.82
C ALA A 387 28.29 -19.16 4.38
N ARG A 388 28.78 -20.33 4.02
CA ARG A 388 29.30 -20.58 2.67
C ARG A 388 28.19 -20.58 1.63
N GLY A 389 27.04 -21.21 1.93
CA GLY A 389 25.90 -21.23 1.01
C GLY A 389 25.37 -19.83 0.72
N ARG A 390 25.27 -18.99 1.74
CA ARG A 390 24.86 -17.60 1.61
C ARG A 390 25.87 -16.78 0.80
N ALA A 391 27.18 -16.94 1.05
CA ALA A 391 28.22 -16.27 0.27
C ALA A 391 28.18 -16.66 -1.21
N GLU A 392 27.88 -17.93 -1.52
CA GLU A 392 27.71 -18.39 -2.89
C GLU A 392 26.45 -17.82 -3.57
N ALA A 393 25.35 -17.70 -2.85
CA ALA A 393 24.15 -17.02 -3.34
C ALA A 393 24.42 -15.53 -3.64
N THR A 394 25.12 -14.84 -2.75
CA THR A 394 25.57 -13.45 -2.95
C THR A 394 26.45 -13.32 -4.18
N ARG A 395 27.40 -14.25 -4.35
CA ARG A 395 28.32 -14.28 -5.51
C ARG A 395 27.57 -14.44 -6.83
N VAL A 396 26.58 -15.31 -6.87
CA VAL A 396 25.74 -15.55 -8.04
C VAL A 396 24.98 -14.29 -8.45
N LEU A 397 24.31 -13.64 -7.50
CA LEU A 397 23.55 -12.42 -7.75
C LEU A 397 24.47 -11.27 -8.16
N ARG A 398 25.63 -11.14 -7.52
CA ARG A 398 26.63 -10.14 -7.92
C ARG A 398 27.10 -10.35 -9.34
N HIS A 399 27.40 -11.59 -9.74
CA HIS A 399 27.82 -11.88 -11.09
C HIS A 399 26.76 -11.56 -12.14
N ALA A 400 25.47 -11.75 -11.81
CA ALA A 400 24.35 -11.45 -12.71
C ALA A 400 24.13 -9.93 -12.85
N LEU A 401 24.21 -9.19 -11.75
CA LEU A 401 23.89 -7.76 -11.70
C LEU A 401 25.11 -6.87 -12.03
N HIS A 402 26.32 -7.33 -11.70
CA HIS A 402 27.58 -6.64 -11.93
C HIS A 402 28.61 -7.56 -12.58
N PRO A 403 28.39 -7.98 -13.85
CA PRO A 403 29.35 -8.85 -14.52
C PRO A 403 30.69 -8.16 -14.69
N GLU A 404 31.78 -8.85 -14.35
CA GLU A 404 33.13 -8.35 -14.46
C GLU A 404 33.46 -7.88 -15.90
N GLY A 405 33.89 -6.62 -16.03
CA GLY A 405 34.22 -6.02 -17.32
C GLY A 405 33.04 -5.44 -18.12
N ALA A 406 31.83 -5.43 -17.58
CA ALA A 406 30.71 -4.75 -18.21
C ALA A 406 30.84 -3.23 -18.13
N ALA A 407 30.68 -2.55 -19.27
CA ALA A 407 30.74 -1.09 -19.36
C ALA A 407 29.41 -0.41 -18.97
N SER A 408 28.35 -1.16 -18.73
CA SER A 408 27.00 -0.66 -18.43
C SER A 408 26.36 -1.51 -17.34
N PRO A 409 25.45 -0.92 -16.53
CA PRO A 409 24.66 -1.66 -15.54
C PRO A 409 23.82 -2.76 -16.20
N ALA A 410 23.43 -3.77 -15.43
CA ALA A 410 22.60 -4.86 -15.91
C ALA A 410 21.26 -4.34 -16.48
N PRO A 411 20.73 -4.96 -17.55
CA PRO A 411 19.42 -4.63 -18.09
C PRO A 411 18.32 -4.77 -17.05
N GLN A 412 17.22 -4.01 -17.19
CA GLN A 412 16.06 -4.06 -16.28
C GLN A 412 15.53 -5.50 -16.09
N ALA A 413 15.40 -6.26 -17.17
CA ALA A 413 14.94 -7.64 -17.10
C ALA A 413 15.82 -8.54 -16.20
N THR A 414 17.11 -8.23 -16.06
CA THR A 414 18.02 -8.97 -15.14
C THR A 414 17.75 -8.58 -13.69
N TRP A 415 17.46 -7.29 -13.44
CA TRP A 415 17.06 -6.80 -12.12
C TRP A 415 15.74 -7.41 -11.69
N ASP A 416 14.71 -7.41 -12.55
CA ASP A 416 13.39 -8.00 -12.27
C ASP A 416 13.50 -9.49 -11.93
N LEU A 417 14.45 -10.19 -12.57
CA LEU A 417 14.72 -11.59 -12.31
C LEU A 417 15.46 -11.82 -10.99
N CYS A 418 16.35 -10.92 -10.59
CA CYS A 418 17.19 -11.08 -9.39
C CYS A 418 16.52 -10.52 -8.13
N LEU A 419 15.60 -9.57 -8.25
CA LEU A 419 14.98 -8.89 -7.11
C LEU A 419 14.28 -9.86 -6.13
N PRO A 420 13.47 -10.86 -6.55
CA PRO A 420 12.88 -11.83 -5.62
C PRO A 420 13.92 -12.61 -4.81
N HIS A 421 15.09 -12.87 -5.41
CA HIS A 421 16.19 -13.57 -4.75
C HIS A 421 16.91 -12.66 -3.75
N LEU A 422 17.07 -11.37 -4.06
CA LEU A 422 17.64 -10.36 -3.15
C LEU A 422 16.74 -10.15 -1.92
N LEU A 423 15.42 -10.07 -2.11
CA LEU A 423 14.47 -9.92 -1.02
C LEU A 423 14.49 -11.14 -0.07
N VAL A 424 14.59 -12.36 -0.61
CA VAL A 424 14.79 -13.55 0.23
C VAL A 424 16.13 -13.49 0.94
N LEU A 425 17.20 -13.09 0.27
CA LEU A 425 18.52 -13.01 0.85
C LEU A 425 18.55 -12.03 2.04
N VAL A 426 17.99 -10.83 1.90
CA VAL A 426 17.97 -9.80 2.95
C VAL A 426 17.06 -10.16 4.13
N SER A 427 15.91 -10.81 3.85
CA SER A 427 14.94 -11.22 4.90
C SER A 427 15.38 -12.43 5.72
N THR A 428 16.40 -13.17 5.27
CA THR A 428 16.85 -14.43 5.88
C THR A 428 18.25 -14.35 6.48
N VAL A 429 18.75 -13.16 6.81
CA VAL A 429 20.07 -13.01 7.46
C VAL A 429 20.03 -13.67 8.85
N PRO A 430 20.93 -14.62 9.15
CA PRO A 430 21.03 -15.22 10.47
C PRO A 430 21.53 -14.21 11.51
N ASP A 431 21.07 -14.31 12.74
CA ASP A 431 21.54 -13.48 13.84
C ASP A 431 23.07 -13.58 14.00
N GLY A 432 23.75 -12.43 14.03
CA GLY A 432 25.19 -12.33 14.17
C GLY A 432 26.01 -12.77 12.96
N TYR A 433 25.39 -12.94 11.79
CA TYR A 433 26.09 -13.21 10.53
C TYR A 433 26.57 -11.91 9.89
N ASP A 434 27.85 -11.86 9.47
CA ASP A 434 28.40 -10.74 8.71
C ASP A 434 27.99 -10.85 7.23
N ASP A 435 27.05 -10.02 6.80
CA ASP A 435 26.51 -9.96 5.44
C ASP A 435 27.07 -8.77 4.62
N THR A 436 28.15 -8.16 5.09
CA THR A 436 28.77 -6.99 4.41
C THR A 436 29.07 -7.24 2.93
N ALA A 437 29.30 -8.49 2.56
CA ALA A 437 29.52 -8.88 1.17
C ALA A 437 28.27 -8.67 0.27
N ALA A 438 27.06 -8.68 0.82
CA ALA A 438 25.80 -8.46 0.09
C ALA A 438 25.36 -6.98 0.06
N LEU A 439 25.90 -6.15 0.95
CA LEU A 439 25.53 -4.74 1.08
C LEU A 439 25.52 -3.96 -0.24
N PRO A 440 26.53 -4.06 -1.13
CA PRO A 440 26.49 -3.33 -2.40
C PRO A 440 25.28 -3.69 -3.26
N LEU A 441 24.87 -4.96 -3.24
CA LEU A 441 23.70 -5.43 -4.01
C LEU A 441 22.39 -4.88 -3.42
N TYR A 442 22.31 -4.82 -2.09
CA TYR A 442 21.13 -4.26 -1.41
C TYR A 442 21.02 -2.77 -1.64
N LEU A 443 22.15 -2.04 -1.56
CA LEU A 443 22.21 -0.60 -1.83
C LEU A 443 21.75 -0.29 -3.25
N ASP A 444 22.33 -0.95 -4.25
CA ASP A 444 21.96 -0.71 -5.65
C ASP A 444 20.49 -1.05 -5.93
N ALA A 445 19.97 -2.12 -5.32
CA ALA A 445 18.55 -2.48 -5.47
C ALA A 445 17.63 -1.47 -4.79
N ALA A 446 17.97 -1.03 -3.58
CA ALA A 446 17.18 -0.08 -2.82
C ALA A 446 17.17 1.31 -3.48
N GLU A 447 18.32 1.81 -3.95
CA GLU A 447 18.42 3.08 -4.68
C GLU A 447 17.62 3.03 -5.99
N ARG A 448 17.70 1.92 -6.72
CA ARG A 448 16.96 1.75 -7.97
C ARG A 448 15.45 1.72 -7.75
N LEU A 449 14.97 1.06 -6.71
CA LEU A 449 13.54 1.06 -6.35
C LEU A 449 13.10 2.46 -5.94
N HIS A 450 13.91 3.19 -5.20
CA HIS A 450 13.65 4.57 -4.83
C HIS A 450 13.54 5.50 -6.06
N GLU A 451 14.46 5.38 -7.04
CA GLU A 451 14.38 6.13 -8.31
C GLU A 451 13.08 5.84 -9.08
N GLN A 452 12.55 4.63 -8.94
CA GLN A 452 11.27 4.21 -9.52
C GLN A 452 10.04 4.59 -8.67
N ARG A 453 10.23 5.27 -7.53
CA ARG A 453 9.20 5.60 -6.54
C ARG A 453 8.50 4.36 -5.94
N LEU A 454 9.22 3.26 -5.86
CA LEU A 454 8.78 2.00 -5.24
C LEU A 454 9.38 1.87 -3.84
N ASP A 455 9.19 2.89 -3.01
CA ASP A 455 9.83 3.00 -1.68
C ASP A 455 9.36 1.89 -0.73
N ASP A 456 8.11 1.45 -0.82
CA ASP A 456 7.60 0.31 -0.06
C ASP A 456 8.39 -0.98 -0.36
N ALA A 457 8.74 -1.20 -1.63
CA ALA A 457 9.59 -2.31 -2.05
C ALA A 457 11.05 -2.15 -1.60
N ALA A 458 11.52 -0.92 -1.47
CA ALA A 458 12.87 -0.60 -1.01
C ALA A 458 13.03 -0.73 0.52
N LEU A 459 11.95 -0.57 1.29
CA LEU A 459 12.00 -0.54 2.76
C LEU A 459 12.62 -1.80 3.37
N PRO A 460 12.27 -3.05 2.99
CA PRO A 460 12.93 -4.25 3.52
C PRO A 460 14.45 -4.29 3.25
N LEU A 461 14.88 -3.73 2.12
CA LEU A 461 16.31 -3.62 1.79
C LEU A 461 16.99 -2.59 2.70
N TRP A 462 16.39 -1.41 2.91
CA TRP A 462 16.91 -0.39 3.82
C TRP A 462 16.96 -0.88 5.27
N GLU A 463 15.96 -1.62 5.74
CA GLU A 463 15.96 -2.27 7.05
C GLU A 463 17.11 -3.29 7.17
N GLY A 464 17.34 -4.10 6.14
CA GLY A 464 18.44 -5.04 6.10
C GLY A 464 19.81 -4.37 6.08
N ILE A 465 19.97 -3.32 5.26
CA ILE A 465 21.20 -2.51 5.17
C ILE A 465 21.50 -1.87 6.53
N THR A 466 20.50 -1.25 7.15
CA THR A 466 20.66 -0.58 8.45
C THR A 466 21.06 -1.57 9.53
N ARG A 467 20.40 -2.73 9.60
CA ARG A 467 20.73 -3.82 10.54
C ARG A 467 22.18 -4.29 10.39
N GLU A 468 22.62 -4.48 9.15
CA GLU A 468 23.97 -4.96 8.86
C GLU A 468 25.05 -3.92 9.22
N TYR A 469 24.79 -2.64 8.92
CA TYR A 469 25.69 -1.57 9.35
C TYR A 469 25.77 -1.45 10.86
N GLU A 470 24.64 -1.57 11.57
CA GLU A 470 24.58 -1.52 13.04
C GLU A 470 25.26 -2.72 13.71
N ALA A 471 25.22 -3.89 13.06
CA ALA A 471 25.89 -5.08 13.57
C ALA A 471 27.41 -5.06 13.34
N THR A 472 27.85 -4.47 12.24
CA THR A 472 29.26 -4.53 11.79
C THR A 472 30.08 -3.32 12.22
N PHE A 473 29.46 -2.14 12.24
CA PHE A 473 30.11 -0.88 12.53
C PHE A 473 29.51 -0.20 13.77
N PRO A 474 30.27 0.65 14.46
CA PRO A 474 29.71 1.51 15.49
C PRO A 474 28.51 2.31 14.91
N PRO A 475 27.43 2.51 15.69
CA PRO A 475 26.21 3.14 15.19
C PRO A 475 26.39 4.59 14.73
N ASP A 476 27.53 5.17 15.01
CA ASP A 476 27.91 6.53 14.66
C ASP A 476 28.90 6.61 13.47
N THR A 477 29.06 5.55 12.68
CA THR A 477 29.84 5.63 11.45
C THR A 477 29.06 6.36 10.34
N PRO A 478 29.77 7.06 9.41
CA PRO A 478 29.11 7.75 8.30
C PRO A 478 28.16 6.86 7.49
N GLU A 479 28.57 5.61 7.26
CA GLU A 479 27.81 4.63 6.49
C GLU A 479 26.52 4.21 7.22
N ALA A 480 26.60 3.94 8.53
CA ALA A 480 25.43 3.60 9.34
C ALA A 480 24.44 4.78 9.42
N LEU A 481 24.97 5.99 9.58
CA LEU A 481 24.15 7.20 9.60
C LEU A 481 23.51 7.49 8.23
N HIS A 482 24.22 7.19 7.13
CA HIS A 482 23.65 7.30 5.79
C HIS A 482 22.50 6.29 5.59
N ALA A 483 22.70 5.03 5.97
CA ALA A 483 21.68 3.99 5.86
C ALA A 483 20.41 4.33 6.66
N ARG A 484 20.57 4.80 7.91
CA ARG A 484 19.45 5.25 8.73
C ARG A 484 18.71 6.44 8.14
N HIS A 485 19.45 7.38 7.55
CA HIS A 485 18.85 8.54 6.88
C HIS A 485 18.03 8.10 5.66
N ARG A 486 18.57 7.21 4.82
CA ARG A 486 17.84 6.68 3.66
C ARG A 486 16.63 5.84 4.05
N MET A 487 16.74 5.04 5.12
CA MET A 487 15.61 4.31 5.68
C MET A 487 14.50 5.27 6.16
N ALA A 488 14.87 6.37 6.81
CA ALA A 488 13.88 7.37 7.21
C ALA A 488 13.20 8.05 6.01
N ALA A 489 13.94 8.31 4.92
CA ALA A 489 13.35 8.84 3.69
C ALA A 489 12.34 7.85 3.07
N ALA A 490 12.65 6.55 3.05
CA ALA A 490 11.72 5.51 2.60
C ALA A 490 10.48 5.42 3.51
N LEU A 491 10.64 5.49 4.83
CA LEU A 491 9.51 5.53 5.78
C LEU A 491 8.60 6.75 5.58
N MET A 492 9.17 7.92 5.25
CA MET A 492 8.37 9.11 4.94
C MET A 492 7.55 8.93 3.65
N ALA A 493 8.14 8.31 2.64
CA ALA A 493 7.45 8.02 1.38
C ALA A 493 6.34 6.97 1.56
N SER A 494 6.50 6.03 2.51
CA SER A 494 5.50 5.01 2.87
C SER A 494 4.47 5.48 3.92
N GLU A 495 4.36 6.79 4.16
CA GLU A 495 3.44 7.40 5.15
C GLU A 495 3.68 6.94 6.62
N GLU A 496 4.85 6.37 6.94
CA GLU A 496 5.25 5.98 8.30
C GLU A 496 6.07 7.07 9.00
N SER A 497 5.64 8.32 8.90
CA SER A 497 6.38 9.51 9.34
C SER A 497 6.77 9.49 10.82
N HIS A 498 5.96 8.89 11.70
CA HIS A 498 6.27 8.78 13.13
C HIS A 498 7.51 7.92 13.43
N ARG A 499 7.76 6.86 12.62
CA ARG A 499 8.99 6.04 12.70
C ARG A 499 10.18 6.81 12.14
N ALA A 500 9.97 7.51 11.02
CA ALA A 500 10.98 8.35 10.39
C ALA A 500 11.45 9.46 11.34
N LEU A 501 10.53 10.11 12.09
CA LEU A 501 10.83 11.18 13.02
C LEU A 501 11.84 10.76 14.09
N SER A 502 11.57 9.65 14.79
CA SER A 502 12.47 9.15 15.84
C SER A 502 13.84 8.75 15.31
N LEU A 503 13.90 8.24 14.08
CA LEU A 503 15.14 7.84 13.42
C LEU A 503 15.97 9.07 13.00
N LEU A 504 15.34 10.09 12.40
CA LEU A 504 15.98 11.32 11.96
C LEU A 504 16.50 12.16 13.12
N ASP A 505 15.80 12.22 14.24
CA ASP A 505 16.27 12.89 15.46
C ASP A 505 17.62 12.30 15.91
N GLY A 506 17.73 10.98 15.94
CA GLY A 506 18.98 10.30 16.27
C GLY A 506 20.09 10.58 15.25
N VAL A 507 19.77 10.52 13.96
CA VAL A 507 20.72 10.79 12.87
C VAL A 507 21.23 12.23 12.91
N VAL A 508 20.35 13.22 13.11
CA VAL A 508 20.72 14.64 13.22
C VAL A 508 21.62 14.89 14.43
N ALA A 509 21.30 14.29 15.58
CA ALA A 509 22.11 14.41 16.79
C ALA A 509 23.53 13.83 16.57
N ASP A 510 23.64 12.62 16.02
CA ASP A 510 24.90 11.94 15.76
C ASP A 510 25.72 12.66 14.67
N ARG A 511 25.11 13.02 13.53
CA ARG A 511 25.78 13.79 12.46
C ARG A 511 26.25 15.16 12.98
N THR A 512 25.47 15.85 13.82
CA THR A 512 25.88 17.12 14.43
C THR A 512 27.10 16.94 15.32
N ARG A 513 27.14 15.87 16.12
CA ARG A 513 28.25 15.55 17.02
C ARG A 513 29.53 15.18 16.28
N LEU A 514 29.42 14.42 15.19
CA LEU A 514 30.56 13.83 14.47
C LEU A 514 31.07 14.72 13.34
N LEU A 515 30.18 15.28 12.56
CA LEU A 515 30.52 16.05 11.35
C LEU A 515 30.42 17.55 11.58
N GLY A 516 29.67 17.97 12.60
CA GLY A 516 29.39 19.36 12.88
C GLY A 516 28.05 19.82 12.31
N ALA A 517 27.51 20.92 12.87
CA ALA A 517 26.19 21.43 12.55
C ALA A 517 26.06 21.97 11.10
N ASP A 518 27.16 22.38 10.49
CA ASP A 518 27.18 22.96 9.15
C ASP A 518 27.65 21.94 8.07
N HIS A 519 27.82 20.66 8.41
CA HIS A 519 28.18 19.64 7.40
C HIS A 519 27.00 19.39 6.44
N PRO A 520 27.25 19.23 5.13
CA PRO A 520 26.17 19.01 4.15
C PRO A 520 25.20 17.90 4.55
N ASP A 521 25.69 16.73 4.98
CA ASP A 521 24.86 15.59 5.39
C ASP A 521 24.03 15.89 6.65
N THR A 522 24.59 16.68 7.60
CA THR A 522 23.83 17.14 8.78
C THR A 522 22.69 18.05 8.37
N LEU A 523 22.96 18.97 7.46
CA LEU A 523 21.99 19.91 6.94
C LEU A 523 20.91 19.24 6.08
N GLU A 524 21.25 18.15 5.40
CA GLU A 524 20.29 17.30 4.69
C GLU A 524 19.34 16.61 5.67
N SER A 525 19.87 15.90 6.66
CA SER A 525 19.03 15.26 7.69
C SER A 525 18.19 16.27 8.47
N LEU A 526 18.72 17.47 8.71
CA LEU A 526 17.98 18.53 9.40
C LEU A 526 16.82 19.07 8.54
N HIS A 527 17.00 19.13 7.23
CA HIS A 527 15.94 19.48 6.29
C HIS A 527 14.83 18.43 6.31
N ASP A 528 15.18 17.15 6.18
CA ASP A 528 14.21 16.05 6.16
C ASP A 528 13.49 15.89 7.50
N LEU A 529 14.20 16.09 8.63
CA LEU A 529 13.58 16.16 9.95
C LEU A 529 12.55 17.28 10.04
N GLY A 530 12.86 18.45 9.48
CA GLY A 530 11.93 19.58 9.41
C GLY A 530 10.68 19.25 8.58
N CYS A 531 10.85 18.57 7.44
CA CYS A 531 9.73 18.09 6.62
C CYS A 531 8.89 17.06 7.38
N CYS A 532 9.54 16.12 8.07
CA CYS A 532 8.86 15.11 8.87
C CYS A 532 8.00 15.72 9.99
N HIS A 533 8.50 16.74 10.70
CA HIS A 533 7.70 17.48 11.67
C HIS A 533 6.46 18.15 11.06
N ILE A 534 6.57 18.69 9.83
CA ILE A 534 5.41 19.26 9.12
C ILE A 534 4.36 18.18 8.84
N TYR A 535 4.77 17.00 8.35
CA TYR A 535 3.86 15.88 8.09
C TYR A 535 3.16 15.38 9.35
N GLU A 536 3.86 15.41 10.50
CA GLU A 536 3.27 15.06 11.81
C GLU A 536 2.47 16.21 12.45
N GLY A 537 2.40 17.37 11.77
CA GLY A 537 1.63 18.52 12.22
C GLY A 537 2.34 19.45 13.20
N ASP A 538 3.58 19.16 13.61
CA ASP A 538 4.39 20.04 14.48
C ASP A 538 5.11 21.09 13.63
N VAL A 539 4.33 22.03 13.10
CA VAL A 539 4.84 23.10 12.23
C VAL A 539 5.88 24.02 12.91
N PRO A 540 5.76 24.37 14.21
CA PRO A 540 6.78 25.16 14.90
C PRO A 540 8.16 24.49 14.95
N SER A 541 8.22 23.18 15.26
CA SER A 541 9.48 22.42 15.23
C SER A 541 10.01 22.30 13.80
N GLY A 542 9.14 22.06 12.83
CA GLY A 542 9.48 22.06 11.41
C GLY A 542 10.12 23.38 10.96
N GLU A 543 9.53 24.54 11.31
CA GLU A 543 10.10 25.88 11.06
C GLU A 543 11.51 26.00 11.63
N ALA A 544 11.69 25.62 12.89
CA ALA A 544 12.99 25.73 13.55
C ALA A 544 14.07 24.90 12.85
N MET A 545 13.75 23.65 12.44
CA MET A 545 14.70 22.76 11.76
C MET A 545 15.01 23.26 10.35
N LEU A 546 14.00 23.65 9.56
CA LEU A 546 14.17 24.17 8.20
C LEU A 546 14.89 25.51 8.17
N ALA A 547 14.64 26.39 9.14
CA ALA A 547 15.38 27.65 9.26
C ALA A 547 16.87 27.40 9.53
N ARG A 548 17.21 26.46 10.43
CA ARG A 548 18.59 26.07 10.69
C ARG A 548 19.24 25.44 9.45
N ALA A 549 18.53 24.54 8.76
CA ALA A 549 19.01 23.92 7.52
C ALA A 549 19.27 24.97 6.42
N ALA A 550 18.33 25.89 6.19
CA ALA A 550 18.45 26.95 5.20
C ALA A 550 19.62 27.87 5.51
N GLN A 551 19.77 28.35 6.76
CA GLN A 551 20.89 29.19 7.19
C GLN A 551 22.24 28.48 7.09
N GLY A 552 22.32 27.21 7.49
CA GLY A 552 23.52 26.39 7.37
C GLY A 552 23.92 26.21 5.90
N ARG A 553 22.98 25.82 5.05
CA ARG A 553 23.20 25.67 3.60
C ARG A 553 23.60 26.99 2.94
N GLU A 554 23.01 28.11 3.35
CA GLU A 554 23.39 29.45 2.84
C GLU A 554 24.85 29.79 3.19
N ARG A 555 25.34 29.47 4.41
CA ARG A 555 26.74 29.66 4.80
C ARG A 555 27.72 28.79 4.04
N VAL A 556 27.37 27.52 3.80
CA VAL A 556 28.30 26.51 3.21
C VAL A 556 28.21 26.46 1.70
N LEU A 557 27.02 26.49 1.13
CA LEU A 557 26.77 26.30 -0.31
C LEU A 557 26.48 27.62 -1.02
N GLY A 558 26.11 28.65 -0.28
CA GLY A 558 25.65 29.92 -0.83
C GLY A 558 24.14 30.01 -0.97
N ARG A 559 23.64 31.27 -1.05
CA ARG A 559 22.20 31.58 -1.02
C ARG A 559 21.42 30.97 -2.18
N SER A 560 21.99 30.95 -3.38
CA SER A 560 21.33 30.51 -4.62
C SER A 560 21.63 29.05 -4.97
N HIS A 561 22.23 28.28 -4.07
CA HIS A 561 22.45 26.85 -4.30
C HIS A 561 21.08 26.09 -4.27
N PRO A 562 20.84 25.10 -5.18
CA PRO A 562 19.57 24.38 -5.25
C PRO A 562 19.06 23.85 -3.92
N GLN A 563 19.92 23.20 -3.14
CA GLN A 563 19.54 22.69 -1.81
C GLN A 563 19.18 23.80 -0.81
N THR A 564 19.83 24.98 -0.92
CA THR A 564 19.48 26.16 -0.09
C THR A 564 18.11 26.68 -0.49
N LEU A 565 17.85 26.79 -1.78
CA LEU A 565 16.55 27.21 -2.31
C LEU A 565 15.43 26.25 -1.91
N LYS A 566 15.69 24.94 -1.96
CA LYS A 566 14.74 23.92 -1.51
C LYS A 566 14.38 24.10 -0.03
N SER A 567 15.37 24.25 0.87
CA SER A 567 15.08 24.49 2.29
C SER A 567 14.32 25.80 2.56
N ARG A 568 14.64 26.87 1.80
CA ARG A 568 13.92 28.15 1.90
C ARG A 568 12.47 28.02 1.40
N GLY A 569 12.22 27.22 0.37
CA GLY A 569 10.86 26.91 -0.12
C GLY A 569 10.01 26.24 0.96
N TYR A 570 10.50 25.16 1.56
CA TYR A 570 9.78 24.47 2.63
C TYR A 570 9.63 25.32 3.91
N LEU A 571 10.60 26.17 4.24
CA LEU A 571 10.45 27.15 5.30
C LEU A 571 9.31 28.13 5.06
N ALA A 572 9.11 28.55 3.80
CA ALA A 572 7.98 29.39 3.43
C ALA A 572 6.64 28.66 3.59
N THR A 573 6.58 27.34 3.35
CA THR A 573 5.39 26.55 3.64
C THR A 573 5.04 26.58 5.13
N CYS A 574 6.03 26.48 6.03
CA CYS A 574 5.80 26.66 7.46
C CYS A 574 5.20 28.05 7.77
N TYR A 575 5.69 29.12 7.14
CA TYR A 575 5.13 30.46 7.35
C TYR A 575 3.68 30.57 6.88
N ALA A 576 3.33 29.93 5.76
CA ALA A 576 1.95 29.89 5.27
C ALA A 576 1.03 29.14 6.25
N MET A 577 1.46 27.96 6.72
CA MET A 577 0.69 27.16 7.69
C MET A 577 0.53 27.84 9.06
N GLN A 578 1.47 28.70 9.45
CA GLN A 578 1.41 29.50 10.68
C GLN A 578 0.75 30.87 10.50
N GLN A 579 -0.06 31.05 9.44
CA GLN A 579 -0.77 32.30 9.21
C GLN A 579 0.14 33.53 9.04
N ARG A 580 1.32 33.33 8.41
CA ARG A 580 2.28 34.39 8.09
C ARG A 580 2.47 34.51 6.56
N PRO A 581 1.35 34.69 5.80
CA PRO A 581 1.33 34.51 4.36
C PRO A 581 2.20 35.52 3.60
N ASP A 582 2.26 36.78 4.05
CA ASP A 582 3.10 37.79 3.41
C ASP A 582 4.58 37.42 3.43
N LYS A 583 5.05 36.79 4.53
CA LYS A 583 6.42 36.29 4.62
C LYS A 583 6.65 35.10 3.71
N ALA A 584 5.67 34.22 3.61
CA ALA A 584 5.74 33.04 2.75
C ALA A 584 5.82 33.46 1.28
N VAL A 585 4.92 34.29 0.82
CA VAL A 585 4.89 34.79 -0.56
C VAL A 585 6.17 35.54 -0.91
N SER A 586 6.59 36.52 -0.09
CA SER A 586 7.82 37.29 -0.33
C SER A 586 9.07 36.40 -0.41
N LEU A 587 9.16 35.37 0.44
CA LEU A 587 10.28 34.41 0.41
C LEU A 587 10.25 33.55 -0.86
N LEU A 588 9.08 33.03 -1.25
CA LEU A 588 8.93 32.19 -2.45
C LEU A 588 9.13 32.95 -3.75
N GLU A 589 8.68 34.21 -3.86
CA GLU A 589 8.99 35.05 -5.02
C GLU A 589 10.51 35.18 -5.24
N GLN A 590 11.27 35.38 -4.14
CA GLN A 590 12.73 35.39 -4.22
C GLN A 590 13.31 34.03 -4.60
N VAL A 591 12.82 32.94 -4.00
CA VAL A 591 13.30 31.58 -4.28
C VAL A 591 13.03 31.21 -5.75
N VAL A 592 11.84 31.48 -6.27
CA VAL A 592 11.49 31.23 -7.68
C VAL A 592 12.39 32.02 -8.63
N ALA A 593 12.60 33.31 -8.37
CA ALA A 593 13.47 34.14 -9.20
C ALA A 593 14.93 33.66 -9.18
N GLU A 594 15.46 33.31 -8.01
CA GLU A 594 16.81 32.80 -7.85
C GLU A 594 16.96 31.40 -8.50
N SER A 595 15.96 30.48 -8.34
CA SER A 595 15.96 29.17 -8.95
C SER A 595 15.90 29.25 -10.49
N ALA A 596 15.00 30.06 -11.04
CA ALA A 596 14.89 30.30 -12.47
C ALA A 596 16.18 30.87 -13.09
N HIS A 597 16.91 31.71 -12.34
CA HIS A 597 18.19 32.25 -12.79
C HIS A 597 19.32 31.20 -12.83
N VAL A 598 19.37 30.32 -11.83
CA VAL A 598 20.47 29.36 -11.66
C VAL A 598 20.23 28.08 -12.45
N GLN A 599 19.04 27.53 -12.40
CA GLN A 599 18.71 26.20 -12.98
C GLN A 599 17.89 26.32 -14.28
N GLY A 600 17.23 27.44 -14.48
CA GLY A 600 16.32 27.67 -15.59
C GLY A 600 14.85 27.63 -15.19
N PRO A 601 13.95 28.25 -15.99
CA PRO A 601 12.53 28.32 -15.68
C PRO A 601 11.81 26.96 -15.79
N ASP A 602 12.33 26.04 -16.59
CA ASP A 602 11.77 24.71 -16.88
C ASP A 602 12.40 23.59 -16.04
N HIS A 603 13.32 23.90 -15.12
CA HIS A 603 13.93 22.91 -14.23
C HIS A 603 12.92 22.48 -13.17
N LEU A 604 12.91 21.18 -12.83
CA LEU A 604 11.95 20.61 -11.89
C LEU A 604 11.89 21.38 -10.55
N ASP A 605 13.03 21.68 -9.94
CA ASP A 605 13.07 22.44 -8.67
C ASP A 605 12.44 23.85 -8.81
N THR A 606 12.56 24.49 -9.98
CA THR A 606 11.93 25.78 -10.24
C THR A 606 10.42 25.65 -10.37
N LEU A 607 9.95 24.60 -11.03
CA LEU A 607 8.53 24.30 -11.17
C LEU A 607 7.91 23.96 -9.79
N GLU A 608 8.60 23.19 -8.96
CA GLU A 608 8.16 22.90 -7.58
C GLU A 608 8.08 24.18 -6.72
N CYS A 609 9.07 25.09 -6.81
CA CYS A 609 9.03 26.36 -6.11
C CYS A 609 7.85 27.24 -6.55
N ARG A 610 7.51 27.23 -7.86
CA ARG A 610 6.34 27.95 -8.39
C ARG A 610 5.02 27.34 -7.91
N ASP A 611 4.95 26.02 -7.74
CA ASP A 611 3.80 25.31 -7.16
C ASP A 611 3.58 25.74 -5.70
N LEU A 612 4.65 25.77 -4.91
CA LEU A 612 4.61 26.28 -3.54
C LEU A 612 4.16 27.73 -3.47
N LEU A 613 4.62 28.60 -4.39
CA LEU A 613 4.19 29.99 -4.47
C LEU A 613 2.70 30.11 -4.78
N ALA A 614 2.22 29.35 -5.75
CA ALA A 614 0.80 29.32 -6.08
C ALA A 614 -0.06 28.86 -4.90
N THR A 615 0.41 27.86 -4.15
CA THR A 615 -0.23 27.39 -2.93
C THR A 615 -0.31 28.50 -1.88
N CYS A 616 0.79 29.20 -1.62
CA CYS A 616 0.81 30.32 -0.69
C CYS A 616 -0.08 31.49 -1.13
N LEU A 617 -0.14 31.81 -2.41
CA LEU A 617 -1.06 32.82 -2.96
C LEU A 617 -2.53 32.43 -2.70
N GLY A 618 -2.87 31.16 -2.82
CA GLY A 618 -4.21 30.67 -2.51
C GLY A 618 -4.58 30.88 -1.02
N VAL A 619 -3.68 30.53 -0.12
CA VAL A 619 -3.89 30.74 1.34
C VAL A 619 -4.04 32.22 1.69
N THR A 620 -3.46 33.14 0.89
CA THR A 620 -3.59 34.59 1.07
C THR A 620 -4.81 35.20 0.37
N SER A 621 -5.77 34.40 -0.05
CA SER A 621 -6.98 34.83 -0.79
C SER A 621 -6.68 35.53 -2.15
N ARG A 622 -5.46 35.41 -2.68
CA ARG A 622 -5.08 35.89 -4.02
C ARG A 622 -5.37 34.81 -5.07
N ILE A 623 -6.63 34.29 -5.06
CA ILE A 623 -7.04 33.11 -5.85
C ILE A 623 -6.80 33.29 -7.35
N ASP A 624 -7.15 34.46 -7.91
CA ASP A 624 -6.98 34.72 -9.36
C ASP A 624 -5.51 34.70 -9.79
N GLU A 625 -4.61 35.14 -8.93
CA GLU A 625 -3.17 35.11 -9.21
C GLU A 625 -2.63 33.67 -9.10
N ALA A 626 -3.10 32.92 -8.10
CA ALA A 626 -2.76 31.50 -7.93
C ALA A 626 -3.22 30.67 -9.13
N VAL A 627 -4.45 30.90 -9.63
CA VAL A 627 -4.98 30.23 -10.83
C VAL A 627 -4.12 30.52 -12.05
N ARG A 628 -3.82 31.79 -12.33
CA ARG A 628 -2.94 32.14 -13.47
C ARG A 628 -1.56 31.48 -13.38
N LEU A 629 -0.94 31.54 -12.20
CA LEU A 629 0.38 30.93 -12.00
C LEU A 629 0.34 29.41 -12.20
N ARG A 630 -0.76 28.74 -11.79
CA ARG A 630 -0.94 27.30 -12.00
C ARG A 630 -1.27 26.92 -13.45
N GLU A 631 -2.05 27.74 -14.17
CA GLU A 631 -2.26 27.55 -15.60
C GLU A 631 -0.94 27.61 -16.37
N ASP A 632 -0.09 28.61 -16.08
CA ASP A 632 1.26 28.72 -16.65
C ASP A 632 2.16 27.54 -16.24
N LEU A 633 2.10 27.12 -14.96
CA LEU A 633 2.87 25.99 -14.44
C LEU A 633 2.52 24.68 -15.14
N VAL A 634 1.22 24.39 -15.33
CA VAL A 634 0.77 23.18 -16.06
C VAL A 634 1.29 23.19 -17.50
N ALA A 635 1.19 24.33 -18.19
CA ALA A 635 1.70 24.46 -19.56
C ALA A 635 3.23 24.24 -19.63
N ASP A 636 3.97 24.72 -18.64
CA ASP A 636 5.42 24.56 -18.55
C ASP A 636 5.81 23.11 -18.21
N CYS A 637 5.10 22.44 -17.28
CA CYS A 637 5.29 21.02 -16.98
C CYS A 637 4.99 20.15 -18.20
N GLU A 638 3.90 20.40 -18.92
CA GLU A 638 3.57 19.66 -20.16
C GLU A 638 4.67 19.79 -21.22
N ARG A 639 5.27 20.97 -21.35
CA ARG A 639 6.35 21.22 -22.30
C ARG A 639 7.66 20.60 -21.88
N ALA A 640 8.02 20.69 -20.59
CA ALA A 640 9.33 20.28 -20.07
C ALA A 640 9.39 18.78 -19.76
N LEU A 641 8.35 18.21 -19.17
CA LEU A 641 8.31 16.86 -18.64
C LEU A 641 7.40 15.93 -19.46
N GLY A 642 6.42 16.49 -20.19
CA GLY A 642 5.42 15.72 -20.91
C GLY A 642 4.10 15.57 -20.15
N GLY A 643 3.02 15.21 -20.89
CA GLY A 643 1.67 15.17 -20.34
C GLY A 643 1.38 14.05 -19.36
N ASP A 644 2.20 12.99 -19.38
CA ASP A 644 2.06 11.77 -18.56
C ASP A 644 3.03 11.75 -17.36
N ASP A 645 3.84 12.79 -17.21
CA ASP A 645 4.76 12.88 -16.08
C ASP A 645 4.02 13.09 -14.76
N PRO A 646 4.42 12.43 -13.67
CA PRO A 646 3.76 12.53 -12.35
C PRO A 646 3.62 13.97 -11.85
N HIS A 647 4.63 14.82 -12.06
CA HIS A 647 4.58 16.22 -11.64
C HIS A 647 3.57 17.02 -12.48
N THR A 648 3.46 16.73 -13.78
CA THR A 648 2.44 17.35 -14.65
C THR A 648 1.03 16.98 -14.21
N LEU A 649 0.82 15.71 -13.87
CA LEU A 649 -0.47 15.21 -13.38
C LEU A 649 -0.84 15.83 -12.03
N SER A 650 0.12 15.91 -11.09
CA SER A 650 -0.04 16.58 -9.81
C SER A 650 -0.37 18.08 -9.96
N ALA A 651 0.32 18.78 -10.87
CA ALA A 651 0.05 20.20 -11.16
C ALA A 651 -1.37 20.42 -11.70
N ARG A 652 -1.87 19.50 -12.56
CA ARG A 652 -3.25 19.56 -13.06
C ARG A 652 -4.28 19.31 -11.96
N THR A 653 -4.02 18.33 -11.05
CA THR A 653 -4.86 18.07 -9.87
C THR A 653 -4.96 19.32 -9.00
N SER A 654 -3.83 19.95 -8.71
CA SER A 654 -3.81 21.20 -7.95
C SER A 654 -4.57 22.33 -8.65
N LEU A 655 -4.43 22.47 -9.97
CA LEU A 655 -5.14 23.49 -10.75
C LEU A 655 -6.67 23.30 -10.69
N SER A 656 -7.16 22.04 -10.72
CA SER A 656 -8.60 21.78 -10.63
C SER A 656 -9.18 22.27 -9.30
N GLY A 657 -8.50 22.00 -8.17
CA GLY A 657 -8.93 22.51 -6.87
C GLY A 657 -8.95 24.05 -6.81
N TYR A 658 -7.98 24.72 -7.48
CA TYR A 658 -8.00 26.20 -7.57
C TYR A 658 -9.10 26.76 -8.48
N TYR A 659 -9.50 26.02 -9.52
CA TYR A 659 -10.70 26.39 -10.28
C TYR A 659 -11.96 26.32 -9.42
N SER A 660 -12.09 25.32 -8.54
CA SER A 660 -13.17 25.23 -7.60
C SER A 660 -13.19 26.42 -6.62
N LEU A 661 -12.05 26.73 -6.02
CA LEU A 661 -11.91 27.89 -5.13
C LEU A 661 -12.23 29.22 -5.82
N ALA A 662 -11.98 29.32 -7.13
CA ALA A 662 -12.33 30.48 -7.96
C ALA A 662 -13.80 30.49 -8.43
N GLY A 663 -14.63 29.53 -7.96
CA GLY A 663 -16.03 29.38 -8.40
C GLY A 663 -16.20 28.81 -9.82
N ARG A 664 -15.11 28.35 -10.48
CA ARG A 664 -15.12 27.74 -11.81
C ARG A 664 -15.35 26.23 -11.75
N THR A 665 -16.39 25.80 -11.03
CA THR A 665 -16.66 24.39 -10.68
C THR A 665 -16.75 23.46 -11.91
N GLN A 666 -17.34 23.92 -13.02
CA GLN A 666 -17.43 23.09 -14.23
C GLN A 666 -16.07 22.86 -14.90
N ASP A 667 -15.19 23.86 -14.87
CA ASP A 667 -13.83 23.74 -15.37
C ASP A 667 -13.00 22.80 -14.47
N ALA A 668 -13.20 22.90 -13.15
CA ALA A 668 -12.60 22.01 -12.16
C ALA A 668 -12.98 20.54 -12.42
N ILE A 669 -14.26 20.22 -12.49
CA ILE A 669 -14.77 18.88 -12.79
C ILE A 669 -14.19 18.37 -14.12
N ALA A 670 -14.27 19.15 -15.20
CA ALA A 670 -13.80 18.71 -16.51
C ALA A 670 -12.29 18.41 -16.53
N LEU A 671 -11.49 19.23 -15.83
CA LEU A 671 -10.06 19.03 -15.69
C LEU A 671 -9.76 17.77 -14.83
N GLN A 672 -10.42 17.64 -13.69
CA GLN A 672 -10.19 16.54 -12.76
C GLN A 672 -10.65 15.19 -13.32
N GLU A 673 -11.74 15.13 -14.08
CA GLU A 673 -12.11 13.91 -14.82
C GLU A 673 -11.03 13.48 -15.82
N ARG A 674 -10.37 14.44 -16.46
CA ARG A 674 -9.23 14.14 -17.34
C ARG A 674 -8.05 13.66 -16.53
N VAL A 675 -7.74 14.30 -15.42
CA VAL A 675 -6.66 13.94 -14.51
C VAL A 675 -6.86 12.50 -13.99
N VAL A 676 -8.07 12.16 -13.53
CA VAL A 676 -8.37 10.80 -13.07
C VAL A 676 -8.13 9.78 -14.18
N ARG A 677 -8.62 10.05 -15.40
CA ARG A 677 -8.37 9.16 -16.55
C ARG A 677 -6.88 9.04 -16.87
N ASP A 678 -6.11 10.13 -16.79
CA ASP A 678 -4.67 10.11 -17.04
C ASP A 678 -3.92 9.39 -15.92
N HIS A 679 -4.27 9.59 -14.63
CA HIS A 679 -3.72 8.84 -13.51
C HIS A 679 -4.05 7.35 -13.60
N GLU A 680 -5.31 7.00 -13.90
CA GLU A 680 -5.70 5.60 -14.12
C GLU A 680 -4.91 4.95 -15.28
N ARG A 681 -4.64 5.70 -16.33
CA ARG A 681 -3.87 5.24 -17.48
C ARG A 681 -2.37 5.10 -17.19
N VAL A 682 -1.80 6.00 -16.39
CA VAL A 682 -0.35 6.06 -16.11
C VAL A 682 0.01 5.22 -14.89
N PHE A 683 -0.76 5.31 -13.82
CA PHE A 683 -0.48 4.69 -12.53
C PHE A 683 -1.48 3.60 -12.13
N GLY A 684 -2.69 3.55 -12.76
CA GLY A 684 -3.80 2.65 -12.47
C GLY A 684 -4.71 3.08 -11.34
N THR A 685 -5.73 2.23 -11.03
CA THR A 685 -6.89 2.64 -10.22
C THR A 685 -6.63 2.75 -8.72
N VAL A 686 -5.60 2.11 -8.21
CA VAL A 686 -5.30 2.02 -6.75
C VAL A 686 -3.99 2.69 -6.35
N HIS A 687 -3.28 3.29 -7.31
CA HIS A 687 -2.10 4.09 -6.98
C HIS A 687 -2.48 5.23 -6.03
N PRO A 688 -1.65 5.57 -5.03
CA PRO A 688 -1.91 6.66 -4.10
C PRO A 688 -2.39 7.93 -4.77
N ASP A 689 -1.72 8.34 -5.84
CA ASP A 689 -2.06 9.54 -6.60
C ASP A 689 -3.40 9.40 -7.34
N THR A 690 -3.73 8.21 -7.86
CA THR A 690 -5.03 7.95 -8.50
C THR A 690 -6.17 7.99 -7.48
N VAL A 691 -5.97 7.38 -6.31
CA VAL A 691 -6.95 7.42 -5.21
C VAL A 691 -7.15 8.87 -4.76
N THR A 692 -6.07 9.63 -4.63
CA THR A 692 -6.14 11.07 -4.31
C THR A 692 -6.88 11.84 -5.40
N ALA A 693 -6.58 11.61 -6.68
CA ALA A 693 -7.28 12.26 -7.79
C ALA A 693 -8.78 11.92 -7.83
N ARG A 694 -9.17 10.68 -7.53
CA ARG A 694 -10.57 10.26 -7.41
C ARG A 694 -11.28 10.91 -6.22
N ILE A 695 -10.60 11.04 -5.08
CA ILE A 695 -11.11 11.75 -3.91
C ILE A 695 -11.35 13.21 -4.27
N THR A 696 -10.38 13.88 -4.91
CA THR A 696 -10.54 15.26 -5.37
C THR A 696 -11.71 15.40 -6.35
N LEU A 697 -11.86 14.48 -7.31
CA LEU A 697 -13.00 14.51 -8.24
C LEU A 697 -14.33 14.33 -7.51
N ALA A 698 -14.38 13.51 -6.47
CA ALA A 698 -15.59 13.35 -5.67
C ALA A 698 -15.90 14.64 -4.88
N ASP A 699 -14.91 15.32 -4.35
CA ASP A 699 -15.09 16.62 -3.72
C ASP A 699 -15.60 17.66 -4.73
N GLU A 700 -15.06 17.71 -5.96
CA GLU A 700 -15.55 18.58 -7.04
C GLU A 700 -16.99 18.27 -7.46
N TYR A 701 -17.36 16.99 -7.55
CA TYR A 701 -18.75 16.59 -7.81
C TYR A 701 -19.69 17.03 -6.69
N ARG A 702 -19.28 16.88 -5.42
CA ARG A 702 -20.03 17.32 -4.26
C ARG A 702 -20.29 18.83 -4.30
N ASP A 703 -19.22 19.61 -4.50
CA ASP A 703 -19.27 21.06 -4.54
C ASP A 703 -20.06 21.58 -5.76
N GLY A 704 -20.08 20.80 -6.85
CA GLY A 704 -20.93 21.00 -8.02
C GLY A 704 -22.37 20.51 -7.85
N GLY A 705 -22.78 20.07 -6.66
CA GLY A 705 -24.12 19.57 -6.36
C GLY A 705 -24.43 18.16 -6.89
N GLN A 706 -23.43 17.44 -7.43
CA GLN A 706 -23.57 16.09 -7.99
C GLN A 706 -23.29 15.01 -6.92
N LYS A 707 -24.02 15.07 -5.79
CA LYS A 707 -23.76 14.27 -4.58
C LYS A 707 -23.73 12.75 -4.82
N GLU A 708 -24.67 12.23 -5.60
CA GLU A 708 -24.74 10.80 -5.94
C GLU A 708 -23.58 10.34 -6.84
N ALA A 709 -23.08 11.20 -7.72
CA ALA A 709 -21.90 10.89 -8.53
C ALA A 709 -20.64 10.80 -7.66
N ALA A 710 -20.50 11.68 -6.67
CA ALA A 710 -19.41 11.65 -5.70
C ALA A 710 -19.41 10.35 -4.89
N VAL A 711 -20.59 9.96 -4.36
CA VAL A 711 -20.74 8.69 -3.60
C VAL A 711 -20.40 7.49 -4.48
N THR A 712 -20.94 7.41 -5.69
CA THR A 712 -20.68 6.29 -6.61
C THR A 712 -19.19 6.17 -6.95
N LEU A 713 -18.52 7.28 -7.22
CA LEU A 713 -17.09 7.30 -7.51
C LEU A 713 -16.26 6.79 -6.32
N LEU A 714 -16.60 7.22 -5.10
CA LEU A 714 -15.92 6.80 -3.89
C LEU A 714 -16.23 5.35 -3.49
N GLU A 715 -17.47 4.87 -3.70
CA GLU A 715 -17.79 3.46 -3.50
C GLU A 715 -16.93 2.56 -4.39
N VAL A 716 -16.72 2.95 -5.64
CA VAL A 716 -15.80 2.26 -6.57
C VAL A 716 -14.36 2.36 -6.08
N ALA A 717 -13.89 3.55 -5.72
CA ALA A 717 -12.53 3.75 -5.21
C ALA A 717 -12.27 2.95 -3.93
N VAL A 718 -13.21 2.94 -2.98
CA VAL A 718 -13.13 2.14 -1.76
C VAL A 718 -13.11 0.65 -2.07
N ALA A 719 -14.02 0.19 -2.96
CA ALA A 719 -14.04 -1.21 -3.37
C ALA A 719 -12.70 -1.64 -4.02
N ASP A 720 -12.12 -0.77 -4.84
CA ASP A 720 -10.81 -0.98 -5.44
C ASP A 720 -9.72 -1.04 -4.35
N CYS A 721 -9.67 -0.05 -3.47
CA CYS A 721 -8.69 -0.01 -2.38
C CYS A 721 -8.83 -1.20 -1.42
N VAL A 722 -10.05 -1.53 -0.97
CA VAL A 722 -10.28 -2.70 -0.10
C VAL A 722 -9.84 -3.99 -0.77
N ARG A 723 -10.13 -4.13 -2.06
CA ARG A 723 -9.79 -5.32 -2.84
C ARG A 723 -8.29 -5.50 -3.02
N HIS A 724 -7.56 -4.40 -3.21
CA HIS A 724 -6.15 -4.44 -3.63
C HIS A 724 -5.16 -4.13 -2.50
N LEU A 725 -5.53 -3.20 -1.62
CA LEU A 725 -4.67 -2.75 -0.53
C LEU A 725 -5.07 -3.34 0.84
N GLY A 726 -6.30 -3.90 0.91
CA GLY A 726 -6.88 -4.36 2.17
C GLY A 726 -7.62 -3.25 2.93
N THR A 727 -8.37 -3.65 3.96
CA THR A 727 -9.19 -2.73 4.77
C THR A 727 -8.37 -1.77 5.62
N ASP A 728 -7.16 -2.17 5.99
CA ASP A 728 -6.31 -1.50 6.97
C ASP A 728 -5.30 -0.54 6.33
N HIS A 729 -5.22 -0.53 5.02
CA HIS A 729 -4.26 0.30 4.31
C HIS A 729 -4.61 1.79 4.43
N PRO A 730 -3.63 2.70 4.66
CA PRO A 730 -3.90 4.13 4.84
C PRO A 730 -4.76 4.76 3.74
N HIS A 731 -4.50 4.44 2.47
CA HIS A 731 -5.30 4.95 1.35
C HIS A 731 -6.73 4.41 1.33
N THR A 732 -6.94 3.15 1.76
CA THR A 732 -8.29 2.59 1.92
C THR A 732 -9.05 3.33 3.02
N LEU A 733 -8.41 3.54 4.15
CA LEU A 733 -9.00 4.28 5.27
C LEU A 733 -9.33 5.71 4.86
N ARG A 734 -8.45 6.39 4.11
CA ARG A 734 -8.67 7.74 3.60
C ARG A 734 -9.85 7.81 2.62
N ALA A 735 -9.94 6.88 1.67
CA ALA A 735 -11.08 6.81 0.74
C ALA A 735 -12.41 6.54 1.46
N ARG A 736 -12.42 5.63 2.44
CA ARG A 736 -13.59 5.33 3.27
C ARG A 736 -14.01 6.53 4.12
N THR A 737 -13.06 7.31 4.63
CA THR A 737 -13.34 8.55 5.37
C THR A 737 -14.05 9.58 4.48
N ARG A 738 -13.58 9.74 3.24
CA ARG A 738 -14.23 10.63 2.27
C ARG A 738 -15.61 10.12 1.86
N LEU A 739 -15.77 8.82 1.68
CA LEU A 739 -17.08 8.23 1.41
C LEU A 739 -18.07 8.51 2.56
N ALA A 740 -17.66 8.37 3.82
CA ALA A 740 -18.50 8.68 4.96
C ALA A 740 -18.98 10.14 4.95
N ALA A 741 -18.09 11.08 4.61
CA ALA A 741 -18.45 12.50 4.47
C ALA A 741 -19.46 12.74 3.33
N CYS A 742 -19.25 12.14 2.15
CA CYS A 742 -20.16 12.29 1.01
C CYS A 742 -21.52 11.63 1.25
N LEU A 743 -21.59 10.51 1.97
CA LEU A 743 -22.83 9.83 2.34
C LEU A 743 -23.74 10.72 3.21
N VAL A 744 -23.14 11.48 4.14
CA VAL A 744 -23.93 12.45 4.94
C VAL A 744 -24.56 13.51 4.07
N GLU A 745 -23.82 14.05 3.11
CA GLU A 745 -24.33 15.10 2.23
C GLU A 745 -25.33 14.58 1.18
N ALA A 746 -25.28 13.28 0.90
CA ALA A 746 -26.26 12.59 0.05
C ALA A 746 -27.47 12.06 0.83
N ASP A 747 -27.73 12.56 2.05
CA ASP A 747 -28.84 12.20 2.92
C ASP A 747 -28.89 10.68 3.26
N ARG A 748 -27.70 10.02 3.32
CA ARG A 748 -27.50 8.59 3.68
C ARG A 748 -26.83 8.47 5.06
N GLU A 749 -27.34 9.18 6.08
CA GLU A 749 -26.71 9.35 7.40
C GLU A 749 -26.49 8.02 8.15
N ALA A 750 -27.46 7.09 8.04
CA ALA A 750 -27.34 5.79 8.73
C ALA A 750 -26.15 4.97 8.22
N GLU A 751 -25.84 5.05 6.94
CA GLU A 751 -24.69 4.40 6.33
C GLU A 751 -23.39 5.12 6.70
N ALA A 752 -23.41 6.45 6.70
CA ALA A 752 -22.28 7.27 7.12
C ALA A 752 -21.87 7.01 8.56
N VAL A 753 -22.85 6.93 9.49
CA VAL A 753 -22.61 6.64 10.91
C VAL A 753 -21.98 5.26 11.07
N ARG A 754 -22.54 4.22 10.45
CA ARG A 754 -21.97 2.87 10.52
C ARG A 754 -20.55 2.82 10.00
N LEU A 755 -20.29 3.43 8.84
CA LEU A 755 -18.95 3.47 8.24
C LEU A 755 -17.98 4.26 9.11
N GLY A 756 -18.40 5.36 9.72
CA GLY A 756 -17.60 6.16 10.63
C GLY A 756 -17.22 5.41 11.92
N GLU A 757 -18.16 4.66 12.52
CA GLU A 757 -17.89 3.81 13.69
C GLU A 757 -16.86 2.70 13.36
N GLU A 758 -16.99 2.05 12.19
CA GLU A 758 -16.02 1.08 11.69
C GLU A 758 -14.64 1.71 11.49
N LEU A 759 -14.58 2.91 10.87
CA LEU A 759 -13.35 3.63 10.60
C LEU A 759 -12.57 3.98 11.86
N VAL A 760 -13.25 4.49 12.90
CA VAL A 760 -12.57 4.81 14.16
C VAL A 760 -11.92 3.56 14.76
N ALA A 761 -12.63 2.42 14.76
CA ALA A 761 -12.08 1.15 15.24
C ALA A 761 -10.89 0.68 14.39
N ASP A 762 -10.93 0.86 13.07
CA ASP A 762 -9.87 0.49 12.15
C ASP A 762 -8.63 1.39 12.34
N TYR A 763 -8.79 2.72 12.42
CA TYR A 763 -7.69 3.65 12.67
C TYR A 763 -7.01 3.39 14.03
N GLU A 764 -7.80 3.13 15.10
CA GLU A 764 -7.25 2.80 16.42
C GLU A 764 -6.48 1.47 16.43
N ARG A 765 -6.93 0.50 15.66
CA ARG A 765 -6.26 -0.79 15.52
C ARG A 765 -4.96 -0.70 14.73
N VAL A 766 -4.92 0.13 13.67
CA VAL A 766 -3.76 0.26 12.78
C VAL A 766 -2.71 1.19 13.39
N PHE A 767 -3.10 2.36 13.88
CA PHE A 767 -2.18 3.40 14.31
C PHE A 767 -2.09 3.56 15.82
N GLY A 768 -3.05 3.01 16.57
CA GLY A 768 -3.20 3.26 18.01
C GLY A 768 -4.15 4.41 18.34
N ALA A 769 -4.74 4.36 19.54
CA ALA A 769 -5.81 5.29 19.94
C ALA A 769 -5.35 6.75 20.08
N ASP A 770 -4.05 6.96 20.32
CA ASP A 770 -3.44 8.27 20.58
C ASP A 770 -2.80 8.88 19.32
N HIS A 771 -2.82 8.18 18.20
CA HIS A 771 -2.25 8.67 16.95
C HIS A 771 -3.12 9.78 16.33
N HIS A 772 -2.48 10.77 15.67
CA HIS A 772 -3.19 11.93 15.14
C HIS A 772 -4.29 11.54 14.14
N GLN A 773 -4.06 10.54 13.27
CA GLN A 773 -5.07 10.04 12.32
C GLN A 773 -6.25 9.37 13.02
N SER A 774 -6.04 8.69 14.16
CA SER A 774 -7.14 8.14 14.97
C SER A 774 -7.96 9.25 15.62
N LEU A 775 -7.33 10.32 16.06
CA LEU A 775 -8.02 11.52 16.58
C LEU A 775 -8.78 12.27 15.48
N GLU A 776 -8.22 12.35 14.28
CA GLU A 776 -8.91 12.90 13.09
C GLU A 776 -10.14 12.06 12.74
N SER A 777 -10.03 10.73 12.73
CA SER A 777 -11.15 9.83 12.46
C SER A 777 -12.27 9.99 13.48
N ARG A 778 -11.93 10.15 14.78
CA ARG A 778 -12.92 10.45 15.84
C ARG A 778 -13.60 11.81 15.61
N SER A 779 -12.83 12.83 15.21
CA SER A 779 -13.37 14.14 14.89
C SER A 779 -14.33 14.05 13.69
N GLY A 780 -13.93 13.32 12.64
CA GLY A 780 -14.80 13.07 11.48
C GLY A 780 -16.09 12.31 11.84
N LEU A 781 -16.02 11.29 12.70
CA LEU A 781 -17.23 10.61 13.21
C LEU A 781 -18.12 11.56 14.03
N ALA A 782 -17.52 12.43 14.82
CA ALA A 782 -18.29 13.43 15.59
C ALA A 782 -19.04 14.38 14.64
N ASP A 783 -18.43 14.82 13.55
CA ASP A 783 -19.08 15.62 12.52
C ASP A 783 -20.20 14.84 11.81
N VAL A 784 -20.00 13.55 11.54
CA VAL A 784 -21.06 12.67 11.00
C VAL A 784 -22.23 12.56 11.98
N TYR A 785 -21.99 12.37 13.28
CA TYR A 785 -23.04 12.36 14.30
C TYR A 785 -23.76 13.69 14.41
N ARG A 786 -23.05 14.81 14.32
CA ARG A 786 -23.60 16.16 14.36
C ARG A 786 -24.59 16.37 13.21
N LYS A 787 -24.17 16.09 11.98
CA LYS A 787 -25.04 16.20 10.79
C LYS A 787 -26.22 15.22 10.82
N ALA A 788 -26.03 14.01 11.39
CA ALA A 788 -27.10 13.04 11.63
C ALA A 788 -28.00 13.37 12.83
N GLY A 789 -27.90 14.58 13.43
CA GLY A 789 -28.71 15.04 14.55
C GLY A 789 -28.40 14.37 15.90
N SER A 790 -27.34 13.59 16.02
CA SER A 790 -26.93 12.92 17.26
C SER A 790 -25.96 13.79 18.06
N LEU A 791 -26.38 15.02 18.42
CA LEU A 791 -25.53 16.08 18.97
C LEU A 791 -24.78 15.68 20.25
N GLU A 792 -25.41 14.96 21.18
CA GLU A 792 -24.78 14.51 22.42
C GLU A 792 -23.57 13.59 22.18
N LYS A 793 -23.68 12.67 21.19
CA LYS A 793 -22.57 11.81 20.80
C LYS A 793 -21.46 12.61 20.14
N ALA A 794 -21.80 13.57 19.29
CA ALA A 794 -20.85 14.45 18.61
C ALA A 794 -20.05 15.27 19.64
N ILE A 795 -20.73 15.89 20.60
CA ILE A 795 -20.12 16.67 21.68
C ILE A 795 -19.17 15.79 22.49
N SER A 796 -19.64 14.63 22.96
CA SER A 796 -18.80 13.73 23.78
C SER A 796 -17.52 13.32 23.05
N LEU A 797 -17.59 13.09 21.75
CA LEU A 797 -16.43 12.66 20.98
C LEU A 797 -15.47 13.83 20.72
N HIS A 798 -15.98 15.03 20.41
CA HIS A 798 -15.16 16.22 20.27
C HIS A 798 -14.50 16.61 21.60
N GLU A 799 -15.18 16.51 22.74
CA GLU A 799 -14.60 16.74 24.07
C GLU A 799 -13.41 15.81 24.33
N GLN A 800 -13.51 14.53 23.96
CA GLN A 800 -12.40 13.56 24.10
C GLN A 800 -11.20 13.96 23.21
N VAL A 801 -11.44 14.35 21.95
CA VAL A 801 -10.39 14.81 21.03
C VAL A 801 -9.71 16.06 21.56
N VAL A 802 -10.48 17.06 22.00
CA VAL A 802 -9.95 18.31 22.58
C VAL A 802 -9.13 18.03 23.83
N ALA A 803 -9.62 17.20 24.75
CA ALA A 803 -8.90 16.84 25.97
C ALA A 803 -7.57 16.15 25.65
N HIS A 804 -7.57 15.24 24.68
CA HIS A 804 -6.35 14.53 24.27
C HIS A 804 -5.33 15.49 23.62
N ARG A 805 -5.74 16.26 22.60
CA ARG A 805 -4.86 17.22 21.90
C ARG A 805 -4.32 18.28 22.87
N THR A 806 -5.13 18.77 23.77
CA THR A 806 -4.68 19.72 24.80
C THR A 806 -3.58 19.14 25.69
N ARG A 807 -3.69 17.87 26.05
CA ARG A 807 -2.70 17.16 26.89
C ARG A 807 -1.37 16.95 26.14
N VAL A 808 -1.41 16.63 24.85
CA VAL A 808 -0.23 16.23 24.07
C VAL A 808 0.43 17.42 23.38
N LEU A 809 -0.36 18.27 22.71
CA LEU A 809 0.13 19.38 21.90
C LEU A 809 0.08 20.74 22.62
N GLY A 810 -0.74 20.84 23.68
CA GLY A 810 -0.94 22.10 24.41
C GLY A 810 -2.22 22.83 24.02
N VAL A 811 -2.59 23.83 24.87
CA VAL A 811 -3.88 24.53 24.76
C VAL A 811 -3.95 25.53 23.60
N THR A 812 -2.80 26.01 23.13
CA THR A 812 -2.66 27.00 22.05
C THR A 812 -2.17 26.41 20.73
N ASP A 813 -1.99 25.11 20.69
CA ASP A 813 -1.62 24.43 19.46
C ASP A 813 -2.72 24.54 18.39
N PHE A 814 -2.35 24.68 17.13
CA PHE A 814 -3.26 24.90 16.01
C PHE A 814 -4.32 23.80 15.90
N PHE A 815 -3.93 22.52 15.94
CA PHE A 815 -4.85 21.41 15.84
C PHE A 815 -5.78 21.29 17.06
N THR A 816 -5.29 21.71 18.24
CA THR A 816 -6.11 21.81 19.45
C THR A 816 -7.16 22.90 19.30
N LEU A 817 -6.78 24.05 18.75
CA LEU A 817 -7.71 25.16 18.49
C LEU A 817 -8.76 24.80 17.43
N MET A 818 -8.37 24.10 16.36
CA MET A 818 -9.32 23.61 15.36
C MET A 818 -10.31 22.59 15.95
N ALA A 819 -9.86 21.65 16.79
CA ALA A 819 -10.76 20.72 17.47
C ALA A 819 -11.75 21.44 18.42
N LYS A 820 -11.28 22.50 19.10
CA LYS A 820 -12.16 23.37 19.91
C LYS A 820 -13.18 24.12 19.06
N SER A 821 -12.83 24.56 17.85
CA SER A 821 -13.75 25.20 16.93
C SER A 821 -14.87 24.25 16.51
N HIS A 822 -14.55 22.99 16.18
CA HIS A 822 -15.55 21.96 15.88
C HIS A 822 -16.47 21.66 17.09
N LEU A 823 -15.88 21.61 18.30
CA LEU A 823 -16.66 21.42 19.52
C LEU A 823 -17.60 22.61 19.78
N ALA A 824 -17.14 23.84 19.57
CA ALA A 824 -17.98 25.03 19.70
C ALA A 824 -19.16 25.05 18.73
N LEU A 825 -18.95 24.57 17.47
CA LEU A 825 -20.04 24.40 16.50
C LEU A 825 -21.04 23.33 16.95
N ALA A 826 -20.58 22.23 17.52
CA ALA A 826 -21.46 21.21 18.07
C ALA A 826 -22.27 21.72 19.27
N TYR A 827 -21.68 22.51 20.17
CA TYR A 827 -22.41 23.21 21.24
C TYR A 827 -23.40 24.21 20.69
N PHE A 828 -23.06 24.95 19.66
CA PHE A 828 -23.92 25.93 19.02
C PHE A 828 -25.19 25.26 18.47
N GLU A 829 -25.05 24.16 17.73
CA GLU A 829 -26.21 23.41 17.20
C GLU A 829 -27.06 22.76 18.33
N ALA A 830 -26.39 22.40 19.45
CA ALA A 830 -27.08 21.89 20.64
C ALA A 830 -27.68 23.00 21.52
N GLN A 831 -27.62 24.29 21.09
CA GLN A 831 -28.11 25.47 21.82
C GLN A 831 -27.46 25.63 23.22
N ARG A 832 -26.24 25.16 23.40
CA ARG A 832 -25.44 25.30 24.62
C ARG A 832 -24.59 26.58 24.55
N PHE A 833 -25.26 27.75 24.55
CA PHE A 833 -24.64 29.03 24.24
C PHE A 833 -23.56 29.48 25.26
N ASP A 834 -23.69 29.14 26.55
CA ASP A 834 -22.65 29.40 27.54
C ASP A 834 -21.34 28.69 27.20
N ASP A 835 -21.42 27.39 26.78
CA ASP A 835 -20.27 26.59 26.38
C ASP A 835 -19.61 27.12 25.09
N VAL A 836 -20.41 27.66 24.17
CA VAL A 836 -19.91 28.30 22.93
C VAL A 836 -19.08 29.53 23.28
N VAL A 837 -19.57 30.36 24.23
CA VAL A 837 -18.85 31.57 24.67
C VAL A 837 -17.53 31.19 25.33
N ASP A 838 -17.55 30.25 26.28
CA ASP A 838 -16.36 29.84 27.04
C ASP A 838 -15.21 29.35 26.15
N ILE A 839 -15.55 28.56 25.13
CA ILE A 839 -14.54 28.01 24.20
C ILE A 839 -14.23 29.03 23.09
N GLY A 840 -15.24 29.67 22.52
CA GLY A 840 -15.13 30.52 21.35
C GLY A 840 -14.19 31.73 21.61
N GLU A 841 -14.32 32.40 22.75
CA GLU A 841 -13.42 33.50 23.11
C GLU A 841 -11.97 33.07 23.17
N SER A 842 -11.71 31.92 23.79
CA SER A 842 -10.34 31.40 23.92
C SER A 842 -9.70 31.06 22.57
N VAL A 843 -10.50 30.56 21.61
CA VAL A 843 -10.06 30.17 20.27
C VAL A 843 -9.86 31.40 19.38
N THR A 844 -10.81 32.35 19.37
CA THR A 844 -10.70 33.57 18.56
C THR A 844 -9.52 34.45 18.99
N ALA A 845 -9.26 34.54 20.31
CA ALA A 845 -8.08 35.26 20.84
C ALA A 845 -6.75 34.61 20.43
N ALA A 846 -6.70 33.27 20.29
CA ALA A 846 -5.50 32.53 19.95
C ALA A 846 -5.23 32.41 18.43
N LEU A 847 -6.27 32.24 17.60
CA LEU A 847 -6.12 32.14 16.15
C LEU A 847 -5.91 33.50 15.46
N GLY A 848 -6.42 34.59 16.05
CA GLY A 848 -6.35 35.94 15.47
C GLY A 848 -7.38 36.15 14.34
N ASP A 849 -7.39 37.39 13.80
CA ASP A 849 -8.48 37.90 12.92
C ASP A 849 -8.44 37.36 11.49
N ALA A 850 -7.33 36.81 11.03
CA ALA A 850 -7.16 36.46 9.61
C ALA A 850 -7.60 35.02 9.24
N HIS A 851 -8.16 34.28 10.18
CA HIS A 851 -8.48 32.86 9.95
C HIS A 851 -9.99 32.65 9.72
N LEU A 852 -10.36 31.93 8.64
CA LEU A 852 -11.75 31.66 8.30
C LEU A 852 -12.54 31.02 9.46
N ALA A 853 -11.94 30.08 10.19
CA ALA A 853 -12.54 29.47 11.37
C ALA A 853 -12.87 30.50 12.46
N THR A 854 -12.08 31.56 12.63
CA THR A 854 -12.34 32.66 13.56
C THR A 854 -13.61 33.42 13.14
N SER A 855 -13.80 33.68 11.86
CA SER A 855 -14.98 34.38 11.36
C SER A 855 -16.28 33.60 11.59
N PHE A 856 -16.27 32.27 11.30
CA PHE A 856 -17.42 31.41 11.62
C PHE A 856 -17.67 31.29 13.13
N LEU A 857 -16.61 31.23 13.92
CA LEU A 857 -16.77 31.16 15.37
C LEU A 857 -17.28 32.47 15.96
N ARG A 858 -16.88 33.64 15.42
CA ARG A 858 -17.45 34.94 15.78
C ARG A 858 -18.91 35.06 15.41
N TYR A 859 -19.34 34.47 14.29
CA TYR A 859 -20.76 34.36 13.97
C TYR A 859 -21.52 33.56 15.04
N ALA A 860 -21.00 32.39 15.41
CA ALA A 860 -21.60 31.59 16.48
C ALA A 860 -21.60 32.32 17.85
N LEU A 861 -20.53 33.04 18.17
CA LEU A 861 -20.46 33.89 19.38
C LEU A 861 -21.48 35.03 19.33
N THR A 862 -21.65 35.74 18.19
CA THR A 862 -22.63 36.80 18.00
C THR A 862 -24.04 36.32 18.35
N PHE A 863 -24.40 35.19 17.75
CA PHE A 863 -25.72 34.59 18.01
C PHE A 863 -25.85 34.14 19.48
N SER A 864 -24.82 33.49 20.04
CA SER A 864 -24.86 33.00 21.41
C SER A 864 -24.96 34.13 22.41
N TYR A 865 -24.24 35.25 22.25
CA TYR A 865 -24.37 36.43 23.09
C TYR A 865 -25.72 37.09 22.96
N ALA A 866 -26.32 37.11 21.73
CA ALA A 866 -27.65 37.65 21.54
C ALA A 866 -28.71 36.82 22.30
N GLU A 867 -28.65 35.51 22.22
CA GLU A 867 -29.57 34.59 22.94
C GLU A 867 -29.39 34.68 24.46
N LEU A 868 -28.15 34.92 24.93
CA LEU A 868 -27.89 35.15 26.35
C LEU A 868 -28.24 36.58 26.83
N GLY A 869 -28.67 37.47 25.94
CA GLY A 869 -29.03 38.84 26.26
C GLY A 869 -27.85 39.84 26.40
N ASN A 870 -26.66 39.43 25.99
CA ASN A 870 -25.41 40.22 26.05
C ASN A 870 -25.22 40.98 24.73
N MET A 871 -26.05 41.99 24.45
CA MET A 871 -26.12 42.68 23.17
C MET A 871 -24.87 43.46 22.81
N ASP A 872 -24.16 44.04 23.79
CA ASP A 872 -22.92 44.80 23.52
C ASP A 872 -21.80 43.88 23.00
N GLU A 873 -21.65 42.71 23.58
CA GLU A 873 -20.70 41.67 23.14
C GLU A 873 -21.09 41.08 21.80
N ALA A 874 -22.42 40.84 21.60
CA ALA A 874 -22.94 40.37 20.29
C ALA A 874 -22.61 41.37 19.16
N ILE A 875 -22.83 42.67 19.39
CA ILE A 875 -22.52 43.73 18.41
C ILE A 875 -20.99 43.79 18.16
N ALA A 876 -20.17 43.66 19.19
CA ALA A 876 -18.71 43.72 19.04
C ALA A 876 -18.18 42.54 18.20
N GLN A 877 -18.58 41.31 18.52
CA GLN A 877 -18.15 40.13 17.80
C GLN A 877 -18.73 40.09 16.36
N GLY A 878 -19.98 40.48 16.22
CA GLY A 878 -20.66 40.49 14.92
C GLY A 878 -20.08 41.52 13.97
N GLY A 879 -19.72 42.71 14.46
CA GLY A 879 -19.07 43.73 13.67
C GLY A 879 -17.70 43.31 13.13
N GLN A 880 -16.92 42.59 13.92
CA GLN A 880 -15.65 42.00 13.48
C GLN A 880 -15.91 40.86 12.48
N ALA A 881 -16.84 39.96 12.78
CA ALA A 881 -17.20 38.88 11.86
C ALA A 881 -17.64 39.39 10.50
N LEU A 882 -18.45 40.47 10.48
CA LEU A 882 -18.92 41.08 9.23
C LEU A 882 -17.76 41.61 8.40
N ALA A 883 -16.83 42.34 8.99
CA ALA A 883 -15.65 42.84 8.32
C ALA A 883 -14.77 41.70 7.74
N ASP A 884 -14.61 40.62 8.52
CA ASP A 884 -13.85 39.45 8.09
C ASP A 884 -14.52 38.74 6.91
N PHE A 885 -15.83 38.49 6.98
CA PHE A 885 -16.57 37.84 5.90
C PHE A 885 -16.62 38.69 4.62
N GLU A 886 -16.83 39.98 4.74
CA GLU A 886 -16.77 40.91 3.58
C GLU A 886 -15.40 40.90 2.92
N HIS A 887 -14.34 40.83 3.71
CA HIS A 887 -12.97 40.78 3.20
C HIS A 887 -12.66 39.44 2.50
N ILE A 888 -13.09 38.32 3.10
CA ILE A 888 -12.74 36.96 2.64
C ILE A 888 -13.64 36.51 1.49
N GLN A 889 -14.95 36.70 1.63
CA GLN A 889 -15.97 36.13 0.73
C GLN A 889 -16.62 37.19 -0.18
N GLY A 890 -16.44 38.47 0.12
CA GLY A 890 -17.09 39.55 -0.57
C GLY A 890 -18.48 39.92 0.00
N ALA A 891 -18.90 41.17 -0.22
CA ALA A 891 -20.15 41.74 0.33
C ALA A 891 -21.43 41.03 -0.17
N ASP A 892 -21.34 40.26 -1.24
CA ASP A 892 -22.46 39.62 -1.92
C ASP A 892 -22.68 38.17 -1.44
N HIS A 893 -21.86 37.68 -0.53
CA HIS A 893 -21.97 36.29 -0.06
C HIS A 893 -23.17 36.08 0.85
N PRO A 894 -23.92 34.98 0.75
CA PRO A 894 -25.10 34.73 1.59
C PRO A 894 -24.84 34.85 3.09
N ASP A 895 -23.67 34.41 3.57
CA ASP A 895 -23.32 34.50 4.99
C ASP A 895 -23.20 35.96 5.47
N VAL A 896 -22.73 36.87 4.60
CA VAL A 896 -22.67 38.30 4.88
C VAL A 896 -24.08 38.87 5.04
N LEU A 897 -25.00 38.48 4.20
CA LEU A 897 -26.42 38.92 4.29
C LEU A 897 -27.05 38.40 5.60
N LEU A 898 -26.81 37.14 5.98
CA LEU A 898 -27.31 36.53 7.22
C LEU A 898 -26.74 37.25 8.45
N LEU A 899 -25.44 37.54 8.46
CA LEU A 899 -24.78 38.20 9.58
C LEU A 899 -25.23 39.67 9.73
N ARG A 900 -25.43 40.40 8.61
CA ARG A 900 -26.01 41.76 8.66
C ARG A 900 -27.40 41.79 9.26
N ARG A 901 -28.24 40.79 8.95
CA ARG A 901 -29.55 40.64 9.57
C ARG A 901 -29.44 40.43 11.06
N LEU A 902 -28.64 39.48 11.50
CA LEU A 902 -28.41 39.20 12.92
C LEU A 902 -27.89 40.43 13.66
N LEU A 903 -26.94 41.16 13.10
CA LEU A 903 -26.41 42.37 13.70
C LEU A 903 -27.44 43.48 13.78
N SER A 904 -28.28 43.67 12.77
CA SER A 904 -29.40 44.62 12.79
C SER A 904 -30.38 44.31 13.91
N ASP A 905 -30.66 43.02 14.14
CA ASP A 905 -31.52 42.58 15.23
C ASP A 905 -30.86 42.88 16.61
N CYS A 906 -29.58 42.61 16.72
CA CYS A 906 -28.80 42.94 17.97
C CYS A 906 -28.78 44.47 18.24
N TYR A 907 -28.55 45.30 17.24
CA TYR A 907 -28.63 46.76 17.37
C TYR A 907 -30.03 47.23 17.77
N TRP A 908 -31.07 46.64 17.24
CA TRP A 908 -32.45 46.96 17.56
C TRP A 908 -32.79 46.65 19.01
N GLU A 909 -32.43 45.48 19.50
CA GLU A 909 -32.64 45.07 20.88
C GLU A 909 -31.77 45.85 21.90
N ALA A 910 -30.54 46.26 21.49
CA ALA A 910 -29.70 47.14 22.24
C ALA A 910 -30.22 48.59 22.31
N GLY A 911 -31.36 48.89 21.62
CA GLY A 911 -31.90 50.22 21.55
C GLY A 911 -31.21 51.19 20.61
N GLN A 912 -30.24 50.75 19.84
CA GLN A 912 -29.47 51.52 18.86
C GLN A 912 -30.19 51.52 17.51
N LYS A 913 -31.39 52.07 17.50
CA LYS A 913 -32.36 51.99 16.37
C LYS A 913 -31.83 52.56 15.07
N GLU A 914 -31.05 53.63 15.09
CA GLU A 914 -30.49 54.26 13.91
C GLU A 914 -29.52 53.31 13.17
N ASN A 915 -28.63 52.69 13.94
CA ASN A 915 -27.66 51.71 13.41
C ASN A 915 -28.37 50.45 12.84
N ALA A 916 -29.44 49.98 13.52
CA ALA A 916 -30.24 48.84 13.08
C ALA A 916 -30.91 49.12 11.73
N ILE A 917 -31.52 50.31 11.55
CA ILE A 917 -32.19 50.71 10.29
C ILE A 917 -31.15 50.87 9.16
N GLU A 918 -30.02 51.54 9.40
CA GLU A 918 -28.95 51.72 8.41
C GLU A 918 -28.45 50.36 7.87
N LEU A 919 -28.21 49.42 8.78
CA LEU A 919 -27.73 48.07 8.40
C LEU A 919 -28.76 47.28 7.63
N MET A 920 -30.06 47.44 8.00
CA MET A 920 -31.17 46.82 7.28
C MET A 920 -31.42 47.44 5.88
N GLU A 921 -31.20 48.75 5.69
CA GLU A 921 -31.24 49.39 4.38
C GLU A 921 -30.14 48.84 3.46
N GLN A 922 -28.92 48.66 4.01
CA GLN A 922 -27.81 48.04 3.29
C GLN A 922 -28.13 46.60 2.92
N LEU A 923 -28.66 45.82 3.86
CA LEU A 923 -29.10 44.45 3.62
C LEU A 923 -30.15 44.34 2.53
N LEU A 924 -31.13 45.24 2.52
CA LEU A 924 -32.17 45.27 1.49
C LEU A 924 -31.57 45.56 0.09
N ALA A 925 -30.70 46.56 0.00
CA ALA A 925 -30.05 46.91 -1.26
C ALA A 925 -29.21 45.76 -1.81
N ASP A 926 -28.45 45.06 -0.96
CA ASP A 926 -27.64 43.91 -1.37
C ASP A 926 -28.51 42.71 -1.71
N SER A 927 -29.61 42.41 -0.92
CA SER A 927 -30.51 41.31 -1.22
C SER A 927 -31.25 41.54 -2.57
N GLU A 928 -31.67 42.79 -2.89
CA GLU A 928 -32.25 43.14 -4.18
C GLU A 928 -31.27 42.92 -5.34
N ARG A 929 -30.00 43.20 -5.14
CA ARG A 929 -28.96 43.04 -6.15
C ARG A 929 -28.57 41.57 -6.35
N VAL A 930 -28.46 40.80 -5.27
CA VAL A 930 -27.96 39.40 -5.27
C VAL A 930 -29.07 38.39 -5.55
N LEU A 931 -30.20 38.52 -4.84
CA LEU A 931 -31.29 37.54 -4.88
C LEU A 931 -32.44 38.03 -5.81
N GLY A 932 -32.52 39.30 -6.03
CA GLY A 932 -33.60 39.94 -6.80
C GLY A 932 -34.76 40.47 -5.91
N PRO A 933 -35.55 41.45 -6.45
CA PRO A 933 -36.56 42.14 -5.66
C PRO A 933 -37.78 41.28 -5.22
N ASP A 934 -38.02 40.18 -5.91
CA ASP A 934 -39.16 39.29 -5.67
C ASP A 934 -38.76 38.02 -4.87
N HIS A 935 -37.51 37.90 -4.48
CA HIS A 935 -37.07 36.77 -3.67
C HIS A 935 -37.72 36.79 -2.28
N PRO A 936 -38.18 35.66 -1.72
CA PRO A 936 -38.85 35.63 -0.41
C PRO A 936 -38.07 36.34 0.69
N ASP A 937 -36.75 36.14 0.78
CA ASP A 937 -35.92 36.80 1.78
C ASP A 937 -35.82 38.30 1.56
N THR A 938 -35.72 38.75 0.33
CA THR A 938 -35.73 40.21 -0.01
C THR A 938 -37.07 40.85 0.37
N VAL A 939 -38.19 40.19 0.12
CA VAL A 939 -39.49 40.65 0.53
C VAL A 939 -39.61 40.76 2.03
N GLN A 940 -39.14 39.74 2.76
CA GLN A 940 -39.12 39.73 4.22
C GLN A 940 -38.29 40.87 4.80
N VAL A 941 -37.07 41.07 4.32
CA VAL A 941 -36.20 42.19 4.76
C VAL A 941 -36.88 43.55 4.54
N ARG A 942 -37.59 43.71 3.41
CA ARG A 942 -38.35 44.95 3.12
C ARG A 942 -39.54 45.15 4.06
N GLU A 943 -40.19 44.10 4.50
CA GLU A 943 -41.28 44.14 5.47
C GLU A 943 -40.72 44.45 6.87
N ASP A 944 -39.69 43.77 7.30
CA ASP A 944 -39.02 44.01 8.59
C ASP A 944 -38.51 45.48 8.70
N LEU A 945 -37.93 46.04 7.63
CA LEU A 945 -37.49 47.44 7.60
C LEU A 945 -38.68 48.40 7.80
N ARG A 946 -39.78 48.19 7.09
CA ARG A 946 -40.97 49.02 7.25
C ARG A 946 -41.56 48.99 8.66
N GLU A 947 -41.56 47.85 9.31
CA GLU A 947 -42.01 47.70 10.70
C GLU A 947 -41.07 48.46 11.69
N ARG A 948 -39.79 48.60 11.38
CA ARG A 948 -38.81 49.30 12.24
C ARG A 948 -38.82 50.82 12.00
N GLU A 949 -39.29 51.32 10.86
CA GLU A 949 -39.43 52.72 10.54
C GLU A 949 -40.68 53.36 11.19
N VAL A 950 -41.68 52.56 11.61
CA VAL A 950 -42.91 53.00 12.26
C VAL A 950 -42.74 53.05 13.79
#